data_79c0759ccc839ee64484bec2c23141f3
#
_entry.id   79c0759ccc839ee64484bec2c23141f3
#
_cell.length_a   1.000
_cell.length_b   1.000
_cell.length_c   1.000
_cell.angle_alpha   90.00
_cell.angle_beta   90.00
_cell.angle_gamma   90.00
#
_symmetry.space_group_name_H-M   'P 1'
#
loop_
_entity.id
_entity.type
_entity.pdbx_description
1 polymer ?
#
loop_
_entity_poly.entity_id
_entity_poly.type
_entity_poly.pdbx_seq_one_letter_code
_entity_poly.pdbx_strand_id
1 'polypeptide(L)'
;MAQETKTDDLDITDELIAERRSGAPGETPEDMHPLARKIVGNIDILSHWIGKITCLLLLPVIIAMVYEVVARNLFVAPTDWAYDTSRMISGAMFMLGAGYALMRGVHIRADFLFRNWKPTTQARVDTVLYLLFYFPALLFFFWVSAEYTLKSWISWERTMDTALMAPLAPARTAMPLGALFLLLQGIAELLRCRHDLDATARKLLDRFLPIYVVVLAAMFLETFFPQLLPLGDLIEGGIKGAFGLSPTTIGVVMIAVMLLAIFVGFPISFTLIFLAFSFGAWGFGGKLVFYLQTLQFNSVMLEQTLAAVPLFVFMGILMEQAGLMERLFTSVQLMLSRTRGALYLAVLFVSTIFAAATGIVGASVTILGIMAAKTMNRSGYDVRLAAGTITAGGTLGILIPPSIMLVVMGPVLEVPVTDLFAAAIIPGIMLAAMYAAYALFRCWMNPALGPILIPEDQPVTSSFYWLEAVLVIGSILTFFTLIVMGFSGSLQGIFPFSSLLLPLGWMGVMYAAAVLVKKHNPAGFFFSDLWYEFFMGLVPPSALVAFALGSILFGWATPTEGAACGAFGALVLSLAYRKLTTQRLFDALLKTLEISVLILFLVAASNFFGAVFSRLGTPTMITEFLLAWDLSPMMVLIIILAFIFLLGWPLEWVPIVLIILPILIPVLLKLDVNLTWFGILVAVNLQTAWLSPPVALSAYFLKGVVPEWDLKDIYLGMMQFMVIQLIGLALIFMFPQIALWLPTYIYGQ
;
A
#
# COMPACT_ATOMS: atom_id res chain seq x y z
N MET A 1 31.06 18.89 27.41
CA MET A 1 29.94 19.53 26.70
C MET A 1 29.90 18.89 25.32
N ALA A 2 29.27 17.74 25.22
CA ALA A 2 28.99 17.07 23.95
C ALA A 2 27.59 17.56 23.52
N GLN A 3 27.53 18.26 22.40
CA GLN A 3 26.28 18.52 21.71
C GLN A 3 25.74 17.17 21.21
N GLU A 4 24.69 16.68 21.86
CA GLU A 4 23.80 15.69 21.26
C GLU A 4 23.24 16.32 20.00
N THR A 5 23.77 15.92 18.86
CA THR A 5 23.07 16.05 17.58
C THR A 5 21.82 15.20 17.68
N LYS A 6 20.66 15.83 17.90
CA LYS A 6 19.38 15.27 17.57
C LYS A 6 19.47 14.81 16.10
N THR A 7 19.54 13.51 15.90
CA THR A 7 19.17 12.91 14.64
C THR A 7 17.65 13.09 14.56
N ASP A 8 17.23 14.18 13.93
CA ASP A 8 15.89 14.29 13.40
C ASP A 8 15.74 13.13 12.41
N ASP A 9 15.01 12.12 12.83
CA ASP A 9 14.45 11.13 11.92
C ASP A 9 13.50 11.92 11.00
N LEU A 10 14.04 12.37 9.86
CA LEU A 10 13.31 13.04 8.81
C LEU A 10 12.24 12.08 8.31
N ASP A 11 11.03 12.28 8.79
CA ASP A 11 9.86 11.62 8.23
C ASP A 11 9.58 12.25 6.86
N ILE A 12 10.13 11.62 5.81
CA ILE A 12 10.07 12.11 4.42
C ILE A 12 8.62 12.32 3.96
N THR A 13 7.68 11.58 4.56
CA THR A 13 6.26 11.82 4.38
C THR A 13 5.86 13.21 4.90
N ASP A 14 6.40 13.63 6.02
CA ASP A 14 6.12 14.94 6.60
C ASP A 14 6.77 16.07 5.79
N GLU A 15 7.97 15.89 5.23
CA GLU A 15 8.58 16.88 4.33
C GLU A 15 7.83 17.02 3.00
N LEU A 16 7.43 15.91 2.37
CA LEU A 16 6.63 15.94 1.15
C LEU A 16 5.24 16.57 1.37
N ILE A 17 4.70 16.42 2.59
CA ILE A 17 3.43 17.03 2.98
C ILE A 17 3.63 18.50 3.37
N ALA A 18 4.73 18.85 4.04
CA ALA A 18 5.07 20.21 4.42
C ALA A 18 5.35 21.12 3.21
N GLU A 19 5.91 20.59 2.11
CA GLU A 19 6.05 21.34 0.85
C GLU A 19 4.71 21.69 0.18
N ARG A 20 3.60 21.05 0.56
CA ARG A 20 2.27 21.26 -0.02
C ARG A 20 1.52 22.44 0.57
N ARG A 21 1.85 22.87 1.79
CA ARG A 21 1.21 23.99 2.50
C ARG A 21 2.25 24.80 3.27
N SER A 22 1.99 26.08 3.44
CA SER A 22 2.72 26.92 4.40
C SER A 22 2.32 26.55 5.84
N GLY A 23 2.92 25.50 6.38
CA GLY A 23 2.69 24.96 7.72
C GLY A 23 2.63 23.43 7.72
N ALA A 24 3.29 22.78 8.69
CA ALA A 24 3.23 21.33 8.84
C ALA A 24 1.78 20.87 9.08
N PRO A 25 1.39 19.67 8.59
CA PRO A 25 0.08 19.11 8.88
C PRO A 25 -0.15 19.04 10.39
N GLY A 26 -1.27 19.63 10.85
CA GLY A 26 -1.57 19.72 12.28
C GLY A 26 -1.01 20.97 12.98
N GLU A 27 -0.17 21.79 12.33
CA GLU A 27 0.22 23.08 12.87
C GLU A 27 -0.83 24.15 12.59
N THR A 28 -1.09 24.99 13.59
CA THR A 28 -1.96 26.16 13.45
C THR A 28 -1.11 27.40 13.28
N PRO A 29 -1.24 28.17 12.17
CA PRO A 29 -0.50 29.40 11.98
C PRO A 29 -0.69 30.37 13.14
N GLU A 30 0.39 31.02 13.57
CA GLU A 30 0.35 31.93 14.74
C GLU A 30 -0.48 33.19 14.48
N ASP A 31 -0.60 33.60 13.23
CA ASP A 31 -1.35 34.76 12.75
C ASP A 31 -2.83 34.47 12.44
N MET A 32 -3.30 33.23 12.66
CA MET A 32 -4.70 32.85 12.50
C MET A 32 -5.58 33.55 13.56
N HIS A 33 -6.81 33.94 13.16
CA HIS A 33 -7.78 34.54 14.07
C HIS A 33 -7.96 33.70 15.36
N PRO A 34 -7.94 34.27 16.57
CA PRO A 34 -7.90 33.51 17.85
C PRO A 34 -9.01 32.46 18.00
N LEU A 35 -10.24 32.77 17.57
CA LEU A 35 -11.36 31.79 17.62
C LEU A 35 -11.13 30.63 16.66
N ALA A 36 -10.69 30.90 15.43
CA ALA A 36 -10.40 29.85 14.45
C ALA A 36 -9.27 28.96 14.93
N ARG A 37 -8.18 29.57 15.45
CA ARG A 37 -7.05 28.84 16.03
C ARG A 37 -7.49 27.90 17.17
N LYS A 38 -8.37 28.38 18.07
CA LYS A 38 -8.89 27.54 19.17
C LYS A 38 -9.74 26.37 18.66
N ILE A 39 -10.61 26.62 17.65
CA ILE A 39 -11.45 25.56 17.07
C ILE A 39 -10.56 24.50 16.38
N VAL A 40 -9.66 24.94 15.51
CA VAL A 40 -8.73 24.06 14.78
C VAL A 40 -7.89 23.25 15.77
N GLY A 41 -7.28 23.90 16.77
CA GLY A 41 -6.47 23.22 17.77
C GLY A 41 -7.24 22.15 18.57
N ASN A 42 -8.49 22.45 18.96
CA ASN A 42 -9.31 21.47 19.68
C ASN A 42 -9.69 20.26 18.81
N ILE A 43 -10.00 20.50 17.52
CA ILE A 43 -10.32 19.42 16.58
C ILE A 43 -9.08 18.56 16.30
N ASP A 44 -7.91 19.18 16.14
CA ASP A 44 -6.66 18.43 15.92
C ASP A 44 -6.28 17.59 17.13
N ILE A 45 -6.42 18.13 18.34
CA ILE A 45 -6.20 17.36 19.58
C ILE A 45 -7.15 16.17 19.63
N LEU A 46 -8.44 16.37 19.32
CA LEU A 46 -9.42 15.29 19.29
C LEU A 46 -9.03 14.22 18.26
N SER A 47 -8.72 14.62 17.02
CA SER A 47 -8.31 13.70 15.95
C SER A 47 -7.04 12.94 16.32
N HIS A 48 -6.07 13.59 16.96
CA HIS A 48 -4.83 12.95 17.41
C HIS A 48 -5.09 11.90 18.50
N TRP A 49 -5.94 12.19 19.49
CA TRP A 49 -6.30 11.22 20.52
C TRP A 49 -7.10 10.04 19.95
N ILE A 50 -8.04 10.32 19.04
CA ILE A 50 -8.78 9.26 18.34
C ILE A 50 -7.81 8.37 17.56
N GLY A 51 -6.84 8.95 16.82
CA GLY A 51 -5.80 8.19 16.14
C GLY A 51 -5.00 7.29 17.09
N LYS A 52 -4.56 7.84 18.24
CA LYS A 52 -3.83 7.07 19.26
C LYS A 52 -4.63 5.91 19.87
N ILE A 53 -5.92 6.11 20.11
CA ILE A 53 -6.77 5.04 20.64
C ILE A 53 -7.05 4.00 19.55
N THR A 54 -7.34 4.47 18.34
CA THR A 54 -7.68 3.60 17.20
C THR A 54 -6.51 2.73 16.76
N CYS A 55 -5.28 3.24 16.75
CA CYS A 55 -4.12 2.45 16.35
C CYS A 55 -3.85 1.26 17.29
N LEU A 56 -4.23 1.38 18.58
CA LEU A 56 -4.11 0.27 19.54
C LEU A 56 -5.03 -0.91 19.20
N LEU A 57 -6.09 -0.71 18.42
CA LEU A 57 -6.98 -1.78 17.97
C LEU A 57 -6.29 -2.84 17.11
N LEU A 58 -5.12 -2.51 16.55
CA LEU A 58 -4.33 -3.49 15.79
C LEU A 58 -3.77 -4.60 16.69
N LEU A 59 -3.43 -4.32 17.94
CA LEU A 59 -2.85 -5.31 18.85
C LEU A 59 -3.81 -6.46 19.16
N PRO A 60 -5.09 -6.24 19.55
CA PRO A 60 -6.04 -7.32 19.71
C PRO A 60 -6.31 -8.11 18.41
N VAL A 61 -6.24 -7.49 17.23
CA VAL A 61 -6.35 -8.22 15.96
C VAL A 61 -5.19 -9.18 15.77
N ILE A 62 -3.95 -8.73 16.03
CA ILE A 62 -2.76 -9.60 15.97
C ILE A 62 -2.90 -10.77 16.93
N ILE A 63 -3.27 -10.50 18.19
CA ILE A 63 -3.40 -11.54 19.23
C ILE A 63 -4.50 -12.54 18.86
N ALA A 64 -5.68 -12.07 18.41
CA ALA A 64 -6.79 -12.93 18.02
C ALA A 64 -6.42 -13.88 16.87
N MET A 65 -5.78 -13.35 15.82
CA MET A 65 -5.40 -14.14 14.64
C MET A 65 -4.26 -15.13 14.94
N VAL A 66 -3.25 -14.72 15.71
CA VAL A 66 -2.17 -15.63 16.14
C VAL A 66 -2.72 -16.74 17.04
N TYR A 67 -3.64 -16.40 17.95
CA TYR A 67 -4.31 -17.38 18.79
C TYR A 67 -5.09 -18.39 17.94
N GLU A 68 -5.85 -17.95 16.94
CA GLU A 68 -6.58 -18.81 16.00
C GLU A 68 -5.63 -19.79 15.29
N VAL A 69 -4.52 -19.29 14.73
CA VAL A 69 -3.54 -20.15 14.04
C VAL A 69 -2.97 -21.21 14.96
N VAL A 70 -2.61 -20.84 16.19
CA VAL A 70 -2.09 -21.78 17.19
C VAL A 70 -3.16 -22.78 17.64
N ALA A 71 -4.36 -22.31 17.97
CA ALA A 71 -5.46 -23.15 18.43
C ALA A 71 -5.87 -24.18 17.36
N ARG A 72 -6.03 -23.74 16.13
CA ARG A 72 -6.44 -24.61 15.00
C ARG A 72 -5.36 -25.60 14.61
N ASN A 73 -4.10 -25.17 14.47
CA ASN A 73 -3.06 -26.02 13.90
C ASN A 73 -2.35 -26.89 14.94
N LEU A 74 -2.17 -26.42 16.19
CA LEU A 74 -1.47 -27.19 17.22
C LEU A 74 -2.44 -27.98 18.12
N PHE A 75 -3.60 -27.41 18.42
CA PHE A 75 -4.58 -28.02 19.34
C PHE A 75 -5.79 -28.62 18.63
N VAL A 76 -5.89 -28.45 17.29
CA VAL A 76 -7.04 -28.90 16.48
C VAL A 76 -8.39 -28.36 17.04
N ALA A 77 -8.36 -27.18 17.60
CA ALA A 77 -9.48 -26.51 18.26
C ALA A 77 -9.69 -25.10 17.67
N PRO A 78 -10.26 -25.01 16.45
CA PRO A 78 -10.51 -23.70 15.82
C PRO A 78 -11.45 -22.86 16.69
N THR A 79 -11.29 -21.53 16.63
CA THR A 79 -12.11 -20.61 17.40
C THR A 79 -13.29 -20.10 16.58
N ASP A 80 -14.43 -19.89 17.23
CA ASP A 80 -15.64 -19.34 16.58
C ASP A 80 -15.63 -17.81 16.50
N TRP A 81 -14.71 -17.13 17.21
CA TRP A 81 -14.76 -15.68 17.44
C TRP A 81 -13.64 -14.87 16.76
N ALA A 82 -12.50 -15.48 16.49
CA ALA A 82 -11.31 -14.76 16.05
C ALA A 82 -11.52 -14.06 14.69
N TYR A 83 -12.19 -14.73 13.77
CA TYR A 83 -12.52 -14.19 12.44
C TYR A 83 -13.41 -12.97 12.52
N ASP A 84 -14.54 -13.07 13.22
CA ASP A 84 -15.50 -11.97 13.36
C ASP A 84 -14.84 -10.79 14.06
N THR A 85 -14.10 -11.05 15.14
CA THR A 85 -13.40 -10.02 15.90
C THR A 85 -12.37 -9.28 15.02
N SER A 86 -11.56 -9.99 14.25
CA SER A 86 -10.51 -9.38 13.44
C SER A 86 -11.07 -8.48 12.34
N ARG A 87 -12.06 -8.94 11.56
CA ARG A 87 -12.65 -8.14 10.48
C ARG A 87 -13.40 -6.92 11.02
N MET A 88 -14.17 -7.10 12.11
CA MET A 88 -14.92 -6.01 12.72
C MET A 88 -14.02 -4.93 13.29
N ILE A 89 -12.94 -5.32 13.99
CA ILE A 89 -11.98 -4.37 14.55
C ILE A 89 -11.20 -3.68 13.43
N SER A 90 -10.73 -4.42 12.41
CA SER A 90 -9.99 -3.83 11.28
C SER A 90 -10.87 -2.85 10.49
N GLY A 91 -12.14 -3.19 10.26
CA GLY A 91 -13.11 -2.31 9.63
C GLY A 91 -13.41 -1.06 10.46
N ALA A 92 -13.58 -1.21 11.78
CA ALA A 92 -13.75 -0.07 12.67
C ALA A 92 -12.51 0.83 12.71
N MET A 93 -11.30 0.23 12.67
CA MET A 93 -10.03 0.94 12.72
C MET A 93 -9.88 1.93 11.57
N PHE A 94 -10.13 1.53 10.31
CA PHE A 94 -9.95 2.45 9.20
C PHE A 94 -11.01 3.57 9.18
N MET A 95 -12.24 3.28 9.60
CA MET A 95 -13.29 4.29 9.68
C MET A 95 -13.00 5.32 10.76
N LEU A 96 -12.69 4.88 11.97
CA LEU A 96 -12.38 5.77 13.10
C LEU A 96 -11.08 6.57 12.87
N GLY A 97 -10.09 5.97 12.21
CA GLY A 97 -8.83 6.60 11.88
C GLY A 97 -8.90 7.64 10.76
N ALA A 98 -10.01 7.71 10.00
CA ALA A 98 -10.11 8.54 8.80
C ALA A 98 -9.94 10.05 9.09
N GLY A 99 -10.48 10.55 10.21
CA GLY A 99 -10.28 11.94 10.65
C GLY A 99 -8.82 12.25 10.99
N TYR A 100 -8.13 11.33 11.66
CA TYR A 100 -6.71 11.45 11.96
C TYR A 100 -5.85 11.45 10.67
N ALA A 101 -6.15 10.56 9.72
CA ALA A 101 -5.47 10.51 8.43
C ALA A 101 -5.65 11.82 7.62
N LEU A 102 -6.84 12.44 7.71
CA LEU A 102 -7.07 13.74 7.08
C LEU A 102 -6.25 14.85 7.76
N MET A 103 -6.18 14.86 9.10
CA MET A 103 -5.34 15.80 9.85
C MET A 103 -3.86 15.69 9.44
N ARG A 104 -3.38 14.46 9.26
CA ARG A 104 -2.01 14.18 8.81
C ARG A 104 -1.79 14.46 7.32
N GLY A 105 -2.85 14.72 6.55
CA GLY A 105 -2.78 15.02 5.13
C GLY A 105 -2.36 13.83 4.24
N VAL A 106 -2.49 12.59 4.75
CA VAL A 106 -2.02 11.37 4.04
C VAL A 106 -2.96 10.89 2.93
N HIS A 107 -4.15 11.49 2.75
CA HIS A 107 -5.04 11.11 1.66
C HIS A 107 -4.41 11.34 0.28
N ILE A 108 -4.46 10.32 -0.59
CA ILE A 108 -3.85 10.35 -1.93
C ILE A 108 -4.44 11.49 -2.76
N ARG A 109 -3.57 12.31 -3.34
CA ARG A 109 -3.88 13.38 -4.30
C ARG A 109 -3.01 13.19 -5.54
N ALA A 110 -3.56 13.46 -6.73
CA ALA A 110 -2.76 13.61 -7.95
C ALA A 110 -2.26 15.05 -8.04
N ASP A 111 -1.16 15.36 -7.38
CA ASP A 111 -0.73 16.72 -7.09
C ASP A 111 0.30 17.30 -8.07
N PHE A 112 0.62 16.58 -9.16
CA PHE A 112 1.65 17.03 -10.08
C PHE A 112 1.35 18.39 -10.77
N LEU A 113 0.08 18.75 -10.98
CA LEU A 113 -0.34 20.07 -11.40
C LEU A 113 -0.50 21.00 -10.19
N PHE A 114 -1.18 20.52 -9.14
CA PHE A 114 -1.54 21.28 -7.96
C PHE A 114 -0.29 21.81 -7.22
N ARG A 115 0.77 21.01 -7.13
CA ARG A 115 2.03 21.36 -6.49
C ARG A 115 2.71 22.59 -7.10
N ASN A 116 2.52 22.81 -8.41
CA ASN A 116 3.12 23.93 -9.13
C ASN A 116 2.34 25.25 -8.97
N TRP A 117 1.17 25.22 -8.32
CA TRP A 117 0.36 26.39 -8.13
C TRP A 117 0.80 27.21 -6.93
N LYS A 118 0.51 28.52 -6.97
CA LYS A 118 0.74 29.41 -5.82
C LYS A 118 -0.11 28.97 -4.62
N PRO A 119 0.38 29.08 -3.36
CA PRO A 119 -0.37 28.69 -2.17
C PRO A 119 -1.78 29.26 -2.09
N THR A 120 -1.97 30.52 -2.49
CA THR A 120 -3.29 31.17 -2.55
C THR A 120 -4.24 30.53 -3.57
N THR A 121 -3.71 30.03 -4.70
CA THR A 121 -4.50 29.32 -5.71
C THR A 121 -4.87 27.93 -5.19
N GLN A 122 -3.94 27.22 -4.55
CA GLN A 122 -4.18 25.93 -3.89
C GLN A 122 -5.30 26.09 -2.86
N ALA A 123 -5.22 27.11 -1.99
CA ALA A 123 -6.23 27.38 -0.97
C ALA A 123 -7.61 27.69 -1.58
N ARG A 124 -7.67 28.42 -2.71
CA ARG A 124 -8.96 28.68 -3.41
C ARG A 124 -9.58 27.40 -3.94
N VAL A 125 -8.79 26.58 -4.62
CA VAL A 125 -9.26 25.31 -5.18
C VAL A 125 -9.71 24.36 -4.07
N ASP A 126 -8.89 24.17 -3.04
CA ASP A 126 -9.24 23.32 -1.90
C ASP A 126 -10.53 23.82 -1.22
N THR A 127 -10.68 25.15 -0.99
CA THR A 127 -11.91 25.72 -0.40
C THR A 127 -13.16 25.35 -1.20
N VAL A 128 -13.10 25.53 -2.52
CA VAL A 128 -14.24 25.22 -3.40
C VAL A 128 -14.55 23.71 -3.35
N LEU A 129 -13.53 22.86 -3.40
CA LEU A 129 -13.71 21.42 -3.42
C LEU A 129 -14.15 20.86 -2.06
N TYR A 130 -13.69 21.43 -0.94
CA TYR A 130 -14.23 21.09 0.38
C TYR A 130 -15.72 21.42 0.46
N LEU A 131 -16.15 22.60 0.01
CA LEU A 131 -17.55 22.99 0.02
C LEU A 131 -18.40 22.16 -0.96
N LEU A 132 -17.89 21.94 -2.18
CA LEU A 132 -18.67 21.29 -3.24
C LEU A 132 -18.64 19.76 -3.13
N PHE A 133 -17.48 19.14 -2.89
CA PHE A 133 -17.30 17.69 -2.94
C PHE A 133 -17.36 17.05 -1.56
N TYR A 134 -16.69 17.61 -0.57
CA TYR A 134 -16.46 16.98 0.70
C TYR A 134 -17.68 17.02 1.63
N PHE A 135 -18.14 18.22 1.99
CA PHE A 135 -19.20 18.37 2.98
C PHE A 135 -20.53 17.75 2.57
N PRO A 136 -21.05 17.94 1.34
CA PRO A 136 -22.31 17.30 0.95
C PRO A 136 -22.21 15.78 1.03
N ALA A 137 -21.17 15.19 0.42
CA ALA A 137 -21.01 13.75 0.37
C ALA A 137 -20.91 13.13 1.77
N LEU A 138 -20.14 13.73 2.68
CA LEU A 138 -19.96 13.20 4.03
C LEU A 138 -21.14 13.46 4.96
N LEU A 139 -21.87 14.58 4.81
CA LEU A 139 -23.05 14.85 5.60
C LEU A 139 -24.15 13.82 5.30
N PHE A 140 -24.37 13.53 4.03
CA PHE A 140 -25.33 12.52 3.62
C PHE A 140 -24.89 11.12 4.05
N PHE A 141 -23.62 10.79 3.90
CA PHE A 141 -23.06 9.53 4.38
C PHE A 141 -23.21 9.36 5.89
N PHE A 142 -22.91 10.40 6.67
CA PHE A 142 -23.10 10.38 8.11
C PHE A 142 -24.55 10.02 8.49
N TRP A 143 -25.52 10.67 7.87
CA TRP A 143 -26.92 10.44 8.18
C TRP A 143 -27.38 9.01 7.86
N VAL A 144 -27.12 8.55 6.63
CA VAL A 144 -27.56 7.21 6.21
C VAL A 144 -26.83 6.11 6.96
N SER A 145 -25.54 6.29 7.22
CA SER A 145 -24.79 5.33 8.04
C SER A 145 -25.28 5.30 9.50
N ALA A 146 -25.72 6.45 10.05
CA ALA A 146 -26.32 6.51 11.37
C ALA A 146 -27.68 5.79 11.40
N GLU A 147 -28.53 6.02 10.40
CA GLU A 147 -29.82 5.32 10.25
C GLU A 147 -29.62 3.80 10.11
N TYR A 148 -28.68 3.39 9.25
CA TYR A 148 -28.34 1.99 9.03
C TYR A 148 -27.83 1.32 10.30
N THR A 149 -26.95 2.00 11.03
CA THR A 149 -26.40 1.54 12.30
C THR A 149 -27.48 1.42 13.37
N LEU A 150 -28.38 2.42 13.47
CA LEU A 150 -29.48 2.41 14.43
C LEU A 150 -30.44 1.24 14.17
N LYS A 151 -30.78 0.97 12.91
CA LYS A 151 -31.55 -0.22 12.53
C LYS A 151 -30.85 -1.51 12.96
N SER A 152 -29.53 -1.61 12.77
CA SER A 152 -28.74 -2.77 13.21
C SER A 152 -28.75 -2.96 14.73
N TRP A 153 -28.77 -1.87 15.52
CA TRP A 153 -28.92 -1.93 16.98
C TRP A 153 -30.32 -2.38 17.41
N ILE A 154 -31.38 -1.89 16.73
CA ILE A 154 -32.75 -2.23 17.05
C ILE A 154 -33.07 -3.70 16.70
N SER A 155 -32.64 -4.17 15.53
CA SER A 155 -32.83 -5.55 15.07
C SER A 155 -31.86 -6.54 15.69
N TRP A 156 -30.83 -6.06 16.39
CA TRP A 156 -29.72 -6.86 16.91
C TRP A 156 -29.15 -7.82 15.87
N GLU A 157 -28.90 -7.26 14.70
CA GLU A 157 -28.42 -7.99 13.52
C GLU A 157 -27.11 -8.70 13.78
N ARG A 158 -27.01 -9.98 13.38
CA ARG A 158 -25.85 -10.83 13.61
C ARG A 158 -25.23 -11.28 12.29
N THR A 159 -23.95 -11.56 12.30
CA THR A 159 -23.28 -12.20 11.17
C THR A 159 -23.81 -13.63 10.98
N MET A 160 -23.83 -14.10 9.73
CA MET A 160 -24.16 -15.50 9.39
C MET A 160 -22.93 -16.29 8.94
N ASP A 161 -21.75 -15.67 9.00
CA ASP A 161 -20.53 -16.25 8.44
C ASP A 161 -19.81 -17.20 9.40
N THR A 162 -20.09 -17.08 10.72
CA THR A 162 -19.45 -17.88 11.76
C THR A 162 -20.48 -18.48 12.72
N ALA A 163 -20.10 -19.55 13.42
CA ALA A 163 -20.94 -20.18 14.43
C ALA A 163 -21.24 -19.26 15.63
N LEU A 164 -20.37 -18.28 15.92
CA LEU A 164 -20.58 -17.28 16.98
C LEU A 164 -21.78 -16.38 16.70
N MET A 165 -22.08 -16.09 15.43
CA MET A 165 -23.11 -15.13 15.04
C MET A 165 -22.92 -13.78 15.76
N ALA A 166 -21.73 -13.21 15.67
CA ALA A 166 -21.37 -11.97 16.38
C ALA A 166 -22.30 -10.79 15.99
N PRO A 167 -22.66 -9.90 16.93
CA PRO A 167 -23.49 -8.74 16.60
C PRO A 167 -22.74 -7.74 15.72
N LEU A 168 -23.36 -7.29 14.63
CA LEU A 168 -22.77 -6.35 13.66
C LEU A 168 -22.85 -4.88 14.10
N ALA A 169 -23.81 -4.56 14.97
CA ALA A 169 -24.10 -3.19 15.37
C ALA A 169 -22.89 -2.44 15.97
N PRO A 170 -22.04 -3.03 16.84
CA PRO A 170 -20.85 -2.35 17.36
C PRO A 170 -19.87 -1.96 16.26
N ALA A 171 -19.57 -2.85 15.31
CA ALA A 171 -18.66 -2.57 14.20
C ALA A 171 -19.23 -1.48 13.27
N ARG A 172 -20.52 -1.56 12.94
CA ARG A 172 -21.20 -0.56 12.10
C ARG A 172 -21.25 0.84 12.73
N THR A 173 -21.20 0.94 14.07
CA THR A 173 -21.14 2.23 14.77
C THR A 173 -19.89 3.03 14.39
N ALA A 174 -18.83 2.39 13.95
CA ALA A 174 -17.65 3.06 13.47
C ALA A 174 -17.88 3.90 12.19
N MET A 175 -18.89 3.54 11.35
CA MET A 175 -19.20 4.32 10.13
C MET A 175 -19.68 5.75 10.45
N PRO A 176 -20.79 5.96 11.20
CA PRO A 176 -21.24 7.30 11.52
C PRO A 176 -20.23 8.06 12.39
N LEU A 177 -19.52 7.40 13.31
CA LEU A 177 -18.49 8.05 14.11
C LEU A 177 -17.32 8.51 13.25
N GLY A 178 -16.83 7.67 12.34
CA GLY A 178 -15.76 8.02 11.41
C GLY A 178 -16.16 9.16 10.47
N ALA A 179 -17.39 9.13 9.94
CA ALA A 179 -17.93 10.24 9.13
C ALA A 179 -18.02 11.54 9.93
N LEU A 180 -18.43 11.48 11.20
CA LEU A 180 -18.46 12.63 12.10
C LEU A 180 -17.05 13.21 12.33
N PHE A 181 -16.05 12.36 12.61
CA PHE A 181 -14.67 12.81 12.81
C PHE A 181 -14.08 13.41 11.53
N LEU A 182 -14.40 12.84 10.37
CA LEU A 182 -14.06 13.45 9.08
C LEU A 182 -14.71 14.81 8.92
N LEU A 183 -16.01 14.96 9.18
CA LEU A 183 -16.71 16.25 9.08
C LEU A 183 -16.08 17.31 9.99
N LEU A 184 -15.76 16.96 11.23
CA LEU A 184 -15.08 17.85 12.17
C LEU A 184 -13.70 18.25 11.63
N GLN A 185 -12.89 17.29 11.16
CA GLN A 185 -11.57 17.59 10.61
C GLN A 185 -11.67 18.42 9.32
N GLY A 186 -12.69 18.17 8.47
CA GLY A 186 -12.95 19.00 7.29
C GLY A 186 -13.23 20.45 7.63
N ILE A 187 -13.90 20.74 8.75
CA ILE A 187 -14.09 22.11 9.25
C ILE A 187 -12.73 22.74 9.61
N ALA A 188 -11.86 22.01 10.27
CA ALA A 188 -10.50 22.48 10.61
C ALA A 188 -9.71 22.80 9.33
N GLU A 189 -9.76 21.91 8.33
CA GLU A 189 -9.08 22.10 7.04
C GLU A 189 -9.65 23.30 6.26
N LEU A 190 -10.96 23.47 6.26
CA LEU A 190 -11.60 24.64 5.63
C LEU A 190 -11.18 25.96 6.30
N LEU A 191 -11.03 25.96 7.64
CA LEU A 191 -10.53 27.13 8.37
C LEU A 191 -9.06 27.44 8.05
N ARG A 192 -8.21 26.41 7.83
CA ARG A 192 -6.84 26.57 7.35
C ARG A 192 -6.82 27.14 5.92
N CYS A 193 -7.60 26.56 5.01
CA CYS A 193 -7.72 27.10 3.65
C CYS A 193 -8.19 28.56 3.67
N ARG A 194 -9.18 28.91 4.51
CA ARG A 194 -9.66 30.29 4.64
C ARG A 194 -8.57 31.26 5.12
N HIS A 195 -7.66 30.79 5.97
CA HIS A 195 -6.52 31.61 6.41
C HIS A 195 -5.58 31.93 5.24
N ASP A 196 -5.29 30.95 4.38
CA ASP A 196 -4.38 31.08 3.24
C ASP A 196 -4.98 31.81 2.03
N LEU A 197 -6.31 32.10 2.06
CA LEU A 197 -6.99 32.88 1.01
C LEU A 197 -6.57 34.36 1.04
N ASP A 198 -6.49 34.94 -0.14
CA ASP A 198 -6.38 36.40 -0.29
C ASP A 198 -7.62 37.14 0.25
N ALA A 199 -7.46 38.41 0.57
CA ALA A 199 -8.51 39.22 1.21
C ALA A 199 -9.83 39.27 0.41
N THR A 200 -9.76 39.20 -0.92
CA THR A 200 -10.93 39.23 -1.80
C THR A 200 -11.70 37.93 -1.76
N ALA A 201 -10.99 36.79 -1.90
CA ALA A 201 -11.59 35.47 -1.84
C ALA A 201 -12.13 35.13 -0.42
N ARG A 202 -11.44 35.61 0.63
CA ARG A 202 -11.91 35.46 2.03
C ARG A 202 -13.24 36.18 2.26
N LYS A 203 -13.37 37.46 1.79
CA LYS A 203 -14.63 38.20 1.89
C LYS A 203 -15.75 37.54 1.09
N LEU A 204 -15.43 36.98 -0.06
CA LEU A 204 -16.39 36.24 -0.89
C LEU A 204 -16.88 34.98 -0.15
N LEU A 205 -15.97 34.19 0.39
CA LEU A 205 -16.28 33.01 1.17
C LEU A 205 -17.18 33.35 2.37
N ASP A 206 -16.83 34.38 3.14
CA ASP A 206 -17.59 34.81 4.32
C ASP A 206 -19.03 35.25 3.97
N ARG A 207 -19.22 35.82 2.77
CA ARG A 207 -20.54 36.19 2.29
C ARG A 207 -21.37 35.01 1.80
N PHE A 208 -20.75 34.05 1.12
CA PHE A 208 -21.45 32.89 0.54
C PHE A 208 -21.62 31.71 1.50
N LEU A 209 -20.78 31.59 2.51
CA LEU A 209 -20.83 30.49 3.48
C LEU A 209 -22.19 30.32 4.17
N PRO A 210 -22.88 31.40 4.66
CA PRO A 210 -24.21 31.25 5.23
C PRO A 210 -25.24 30.75 4.22
N ILE A 211 -25.18 31.26 2.97
CA ILE A 211 -26.08 30.84 1.89
C ILE A 211 -25.83 29.35 1.57
N TYR A 212 -24.57 28.95 1.49
CA TYR A 212 -24.19 27.56 1.26
C TYR A 212 -24.75 26.63 2.35
N VAL A 213 -24.60 27.01 3.63
CA VAL A 213 -25.13 26.23 4.76
C VAL A 213 -26.66 26.08 4.67
N VAL A 214 -27.38 27.13 4.31
CA VAL A 214 -28.83 27.10 4.10
C VAL A 214 -29.21 26.19 2.93
N VAL A 215 -28.50 26.29 1.81
CA VAL A 215 -28.73 25.41 0.63
C VAL A 215 -28.43 23.95 0.97
N LEU A 216 -27.33 23.68 1.65
CA LEU A 216 -26.97 22.31 2.06
C LEU A 216 -28.00 21.74 3.04
N ALA A 217 -28.47 22.53 4.00
CA ALA A 217 -29.53 22.14 4.93
C ALA A 217 -30.87 21.89 4.20
N ALA A 218 -31.22 22.73 3.22
CA ALA A 218 -32.41 22.54 2.40
C ALA A 218 -32.34 21.24 1.57
N MET A 219 -31.20 20.98 0.91
CA MET A 219 -30.96 19.72 0.18
C MET A 219 -31.07 18.51 1.10
N PHE A 220 -30.50 18.59 2.31
CA PHE A 220 -30.57 17.54 3.30
C PHE A 220 -32.02 17.27 3.75
N LEU A 221 -32.75 18.34 4.11
CA LEU A 221 -34.15 18.23 4.54
C LEU A 221 -35.03 17.67 3.42
N GLU A 222 -34.84 18.11 2.20
CA GLU A 222 -35.59 17.59 1.05
C GLU A 222 -35.35 16.09 0.83
N THR A 223 -34.08 15.67 0.88
CA THR A 223 -33.71 14.30 0.61
C THR A 223 -34.28 13.32 1.66
N PHE A 224 -34.21 13.68 2.94
CA PHE A 224 -34.57 12.78 4.04
C PHE A 224 -35.95 13.06 4.64
N PHE A 225 -36.44 14.29 4.51
CA PHE A 225 -37.72 14.75 5.06
C PHE A 225 -38.56 15.48 3.99
N PRO A 226 -38.88 14.81 2.85
CA PRO A 226 -39.59 15.47 1.73
C PRO A 226 -40.95 16.04 2.12
N GLN A 227 -41.53 15.58 3.23
CA GLN A 227 -42.77 16.12 3.76
C GLN A 227 -42.66 17.55 4.31
N LEU A 228 -41.41 17.98 4.69
CA LEU A 228 -41.14 19.31 5.21
C LEU A 228 -40.84 20.32 4.09
N LEU A 229 -40.26 19.87 2.99
CA LEU A 229 -39.85 20.71 1.84
C LEU A 229 -40.08 19.91 0.55
N PRO A 230 -41.22 19.96 -0.10
CA PRO A 230 -41.50 19.21 -1.33
C PRO A 230 -40.91 19.93 -2.56
N LEU A 231 -39.57 20.03 -2.65
CA LEU A 231 -38.86 20.58 -3.81
C LEU A 231 -38.46 19.50 -4.82
N GLY A 232 -38.58 18.21 -4.46
CA GLY A 232 -38.08 17.05 -5.21
C GLY A 232 -38.58 16.96 -6.64
N ASP A 233 -39.86 17.19 -6.83
CA ASP A 233 -40.47 17.15 -8.16
C ASP A 233 -39.94 18.25 -9.08
N LEU A 234 -39.50 19.38 -8.51
CA LEU A 234 -38.94 20.52 -9.27
C LEU A 234 -37.51 20.26 -9.72
N ILE A 235 -36.72 19.58 -8.88
CA ILE A 235 -35.30 19.27 -9.15
C ILE A 235 -35.17 18.03 -10.04
N GLU A 236 -35.89 16.94 -9.75
CA GLU A 236 -35.91 15.75 -10.60
C GLU A 236 -36.45 16.03 -12.02
N GLY A 237 -37.52 16.81 -12.12
CA GLY A 237 -38.06 17.21 -13.42
C GLY A 237 -37.12 18.13 -14.20
N GLY A 238 -36.41 19.04 -13.52
CA GLY A 238 -35.49 19.99 -14.13
C GLY A 238 -34.19 19.32 -14.63
N ILE A 239 -33.57 18.42 -13.86
CA ILE A 239 -32.31 17.79 -14.22
C ILE A 239 -32.51 16.66 -15.24
N LYS A 240 -33.51 15.79 -15.05
CA LYS A 240 -33.85 14.73 -16.03
C LYS A 240 -34.33 15.29 -17.36
N GLY A 241 -35.01 16.42 -17.36
CA GLY A 241 -35.51 17.07 -18.58
C GLY A 241 -34.47 17.90 -19.33
N ALA A 242 -33.43 18.42 -18.63
CA ALA A 242 -32.50 19.36 -19.25
C ALA A 242 -31.49 18.74 -20.23
N PHE A 243 -31.13 17.47 -20.07
CA PHE A 243 -30.07 16.85 -20.87
C PHE A 243 -30.44 15.54 -21.58
N GLY A 244 -31.58 14.90 -21.30
CA GLY A 244 -32.08 13.72 -22.02
C GLY A 244 -31.09 12.56 -22.24
N LEU A 245 -30.00 12.49 -21.39
CA LEU A 245 -28.94 11.51 -21.56
C LEU A 245 -29.37 10.13 -21.03
N SER A 246 -28.99 9.08 -21.76
CA SER A 246 -29.19 7.72 -21.29
C SER A 246 -28.33 7.41 -20.03
N PRO A 247 -28.73 6.49 -19.13
CA PRO A 247 -27.92 6.14 -17.98
C PRO A 247 -26.49 5.71 -18.34
N THR A 248 -26.32 4.98 -19.44
CA THR A 248 -25.01 4.56 -19.96
C THR A 248 -24.13 5.74 -20.36
N THR A 249 -24.71 6.74 -21.03
CA THR A 249 -24.01 7.98 -21.40
C THR A 249 -23.61 8.78 -20.17
N ILE A 250 -24.47 8.85 -19.14
CA ILE A 250 -24.17 9.46 -17.85
C ILE A 250 -22.93 8.83 -17.25
N GLY A 251 -22.78 7.49 -17.27
CA GLY A 251 -21.62 6.81 -16.77
C GLY A 251 -20.32 7.09 -17.55
N VAL A 252 -20.39 7.28 -18.87
CA VAL A 252 -19.23 7.69 -19.68
C VAL A 252 -18.77 9.11 -19.28
N VAL A 253 -19.72 10.02 -19.13
CA VAL A 253 -19.42 11.39 -18.65
C VAL A 253 -18.84 11.33 -17.24
N MET A 254 -19.33 10.46 -16.37
CA MET A 254 -18.80 10.24 -15.02
C MET A 254 -17.31 9.87 -15.03
N ILE A 255 -16.86 8.94 -15.91
CA ILE A 255 -15.43 8.60 -16.06
C ILE A 255 -14.63 9.80 -16.59
N ALA A 256 -15.12 10.47 -17.63
CA ALA A 256 -14.42 11.63 -18.18
C ALA A 256 -14.24 12.73 -17.14
N VAL A 257 -15.30 13.04 -16.38
CA VAL A 257 -15.23 14.03 -15.29
C VAL A 257 -14.33 13.53 -14.16
N MET A 258 -14.34 12.23 -13.84
CA MET A 258 -13.44 11.64 -12.85
C MET A 258 -11.97 11.86 -13.23
N LEU A 259 -11.60 11.53 -14.47
CA LEU A 259 -10.22 11.73 -14.93
C LEU A 259 -9.81 13.20 -14.84
N LEU A 260 -10.68 14.12 -15.26
CA LEU A 260 -10.41 15.55 -15.15
C LEU A 260 -10.32 16.04 -13.69
N ALA A 261 -11.24 15.57 -12.81
CA ALA A 261 -11.28 15.98 -11.42
C ALA A 261 -10.06 15.49 -10.62
N ILE A 262 -9.55 14.30 -10.93
CA ILE A 262 -8.33 13.77 -10.31
C ILE A 262 -7.13 14.70 -10.59
N PHE A 263 -7.01 15.26 -11.81
CA PHE A 263 -5.92 16.18 -12.15
C PHE A 263 -5.99 17.53 -11.43
N VAL A 264 -7.15 17.92 -10.89
CA VAL A 264 -7.29 19.14 -10.09
C VAL A 264 -6.56 19.03 -8.73
N GLY A 265 -6.24 17.81 -8.29
CA GLY A 265 -5.39 17.57 -7.11
C GLY A 265 -6.14 17.58 -5.78
N PHE A 266 -7.44 17.28 -5.75
CA PHE A 266 -8.17 17.01 -4.51
C PHE A 266 -8.02 15.54 -4.09
N PRO A 267 -8.19 15.18 -2.80
CA PRO A 267 -8.11 13.78 -2.38
C PRO A 267 -9.05 12.88 -3.18
N ILE A 268 -8.49 11.84 -3.82
CA ILE A 268 -9.17 11.00 -4.79
C ILE A 268 -10.42 10.33 -4.18
N SER A 269 -10.32 9.84 -2.94
CA SER A 269 -11.43 9.18 -2.26
C SER A 269 -12.67 10.07 -2.13
N PHE A 270 -12.50 11.33 -1.76
CA PHE A 270 -13.63 12.27 -1.64
C PHE A 270 -14.18 12.67 -3.02
N THR A 271 -13.31 12.80 -4.01
CA THR A 271 -13.70 13.03 -5.41
C THR A 271 -14.58 11.89 -5.91
N LEU A 272 -14.18 10.64 -5.70
CA LEU A 272 -14.95 9.46 -6.10
C LEU A 272 -16.32 9.40 -5.41
N ILE A 273 -16.35 9.65 -4.09
CA ILE A 273 -17.60 9.63 -3.32
C ILE A 273 -18.56 10.69 -3.88
N PHE A 274 -18.08 11.92 -4.12
CA PHE A 274 -18.89 12.98 -4.66
C PHE A 274 -19.40 12.68 -6.08
N LEU A 275 -18.54 12.19 -6.96
CA LEU A 275 -18.93 11.85 -8.33
C LEU A 275 -19.95 10.70 -8.35
N ALA A 276 -19.70 9.64 -7.59
CA ALA A 276 -20.64 8.53 -7.45
C ALA A 276 -22.00 9.01 -6.93
N PHE A 277 -21.99 9.88 -5.93
CA PHE A 277 -23.18 10.49 -5.40
C PHE A 277 -23.93 11.33 -6.46
N SER A 278 -23.26 12.26 -7.11
CA SER A 278 -23.88 13.21 -8.05
C SER A 278 -24.42 12.50 -9.29
N PHE A 279 -23.60 11.66 -9.93
CA PHE A 279 -23.98 10.94 -11.14
C PHE A 279 -24.98 9.82 -10.86
N GLY A 280 -24.87 9.15 -9.69
CA GLY A 280 -25.84 8.16 -9.25
C GLY A 280 -27.22 8.78 -8.97
N ALA A 281 -27.26 9.92 -8.29
CA ALA A 281 -28.50 10.67 -8.05
C ALA A 281 -29.15 11.11 -9.37
N TRP A 282 -28.32 11.52 -10.35
CA TRP A 282 -28.82 11.87 -11.69
C TRP A 282 -29.33 10.66 -12.46
N GLY A 283 -28.64 9.52 -12.39
CA GLY A 283 -28.96 8.33 -13.19
C GLY A 283 -30.14 7.50 -12.70
N PHE A 284 -30.26 7.32 -11.37
CA PHE A 284 -31.27 6.39 -10.80
C PHE A 284 -31.93 6.84 -9.47
N GLY A 285 -31.65 8.06 -9.01
CA GLY A 285 -32.34 8.69 -7.86
C GLY A 285 -31.56 8.65 -6.54
N GLY A 286 -31.68 9.74 -5.77
CA GLY A 286 -30.81 10.06 -4.64
C GLY A 286 -30.84 9.07 -3.48
N LYS A 287 -32.03 8.63 -3.01
CA LYS A 287 -32.12 7.74 -1.83
C LYS A 287 -31.35 6.43 -2.01
N LEU A 288 -31.45 5.84 -3.18
CA LEU A 288 -30.80 4.56 -3.48
C LEU A 288 -29.27 4.69 -3.47
N VAL A 289 -28.74 5.82 -3.93
CA VAL A 289 -27.29 6.09 -3.97
C VAL A 289 -26.69 6.11 -2.57
N PHE A 290 -27.38 6.72 -1.60
CA PHE A 290 -26.89 6.79 -0.21
C PHE A 290 -26.86 5.42 0.45
N TYR A 291 -27.89 4.62 0.25
CA TYR A 291 -27.90 3.24 0.73
C TYR A 291 -26.78 2.43 0.09
N LEU A 292 -26.56 2.59 -1.20
CA LEU A 292 -25.48 1.92 -1.93
C LEU A 292 -24.11 2.30 -1.35
N GLN A 293 -23.89 3.59 -1.05
CA GLN A 293 -22.67 4.05 -0.39
C GLN A 293 -22.45 3.32 0.95
N THR A 294 -23.45 3.32 1.81
CA THR A 294 -23.38 2.69 3.12
C THR A 294 -23.11 1.19 3.02
N LEU A 295 -23.76 0.50 2.07
CA LEU A 295 -23.55 -0.92 1.83
C LEU A 295 -22.12 -1.22 1.35
N GLN A 296 -21.56 -0.41 0.44
CA GLN A 296 -20.20 -0.61 -0.04
C GLN A 296 -19.16 -0.35 1.06
N PHE A 297 -19.34 0.69 1.88
CA PHE A 297 -18.48 0.91 3.04
C PHE A 297 -18.57 -0.23 4.05
N ASN A 298 -19.78 -0.71 4.36
CA ASN A 298 -19.97 -1.86 5.23
C ASN A 298 -19.33 -3.14 4.67
N SER A 299 -19.42 -3.37 3.36
CA SER A 299 -18.77 -4.51 2.69
C SER A 299 -17.27 -4.50 2.91
N VAL A 300 -16.61 -3.36 2.67
CA VAL A 300 -15.16 -3.21 2.89
C VAL A 300 -14.77 -3.35 4.36
N MET A 301 -15.59 -2.84 5.29
CA MET A 301 -15.36 -3.01 6.73
C MET A 301 -15.38 -4.47 7.18
N LEU A 302 -16.19 -5.29 6.54
CA LEU A 302 -16.37 -6.69 6.90
C LEU A 302 -15.58 -7.64 5.98
N GLU A 303 -14.81 -7.09 5.02
CA GLU A 303 -13.99 -7.90 4.12
C GLU A 303 -12.75 -8.43 4.85
N GLN A 304 -12.71 -9.76 5.00
CA GLN A 304 -11.68 -10.43 5.77
C GLN A 304 -10.28 -10.28 5.17
N THR A 305 -10.18 -10.41 3.86
CA THR A 305 -8.89 -10.36 3.15
C THR A 305 -8.21 -9.01 3.33
N LEU A 306 -9.00 -7.93 3.36
CA LEU A 306 -8.49 -6.58 3.54
C LEU A 306 -7.95 -6.32 4.96
N ALA A 307 -8.36 -7.11 5.96
CA ALA A 307 -7.77 -7.04 7.30
C ALA A 307 -6.27 -7.44 7.32
N ALA A 308 -5.77 -8.13 6.29
CA ALA A 308 -4.34 -8.41 6.13
C ALA A 308 -3.51 -7.14 5.87
N VAL A 309 -4.10 -6.09 5.28
CA VAL A 309 -3.37 -4.86 4.90
C VAL A 309 -2.70 -4.20 6.12
N PRO A 310 -3.39 -3.82 7.20
CA PRO A 310 -2.75 -3.22 8.36
C PRO A 310 -1.71 -4.13 9.01
N LEU A 311 -1.90 -5.45 8.96
CA LEU A 311 -1.00 -6.42 9.56
C LEU A 311 0.32 -6.52 8.79
N PHE A 312 0.29 -6.58 7.46
CA PHE A 312 1.51 -6.56 6.64
C PHE A 312 2.24 -5.22 6.71
N VAL A 313 1.51 -4.10 6.70
CA VAL A 313 2.10 -2.76 6.89
C VAL A 313 2.84 -2.68 8.23
N PHE A 314 2.22 -3.14 9.31
CA PHE A 314 2.84 -3.13 10.63
C PHE A 314 4.07 -4.03 10.71
N MET A 315 4.01 -5.24 10.11
CA MET A 315 5.17 -6.12 9.99
C MET A 315 6.34 -5.39 9.31
N GLY A 316 6.08 -4.74 8.17
CA GLY A 316 7.10 -4.04 7.41
C GLY A 316 7.74 -2.89 8.19
N ILE A 317 6.93 -2.04 8.83
CA ILE A 317 7.43 -0.90 9.63
C ILE A 317 8.26 -1.38 10.83
N LEU A 318 7.83 -2.43 11.52
CA LEU A 318 8.61 -2.97 12.65
C LEU A 318 9.95 -3.57 12.20
N MET A 319 9.98 -4.25 11.06
CA MET A 319 11.25 -4.78 10.50
C MET A 319 12.20 -3.65 10.11
N GLU A 320 11.68 -2.56 9.57
CA GLU A 320 12.44 -1.34 9.27
C GLU A 320 13.04 -0.75 10.56
N GLN A 321 12.23 -0.50 11.56
CA GLN A 321 12.68 0.09 12.83
C GLN A 321 13.63 -0.81 13.64
N ALA A 322 13.58 -2.12 13.43
CA ALA A 322 14.49 -3.07 14.04
C ALA A 322 15.93 -2.99 13.48
N GLY A 323 16.16 -2.26 12.36
CA GLY A 323 17.47 -2.12 11.72
C GLY A 323 17.98 -3.43 11.10
N LEU A 324 17.08 -4.35 10.77
CA LEU A 324 17.43 -5.65 10.17
C LEU A 324 18.00 -5.50 8.77
N MET A 325 17.56 -4.47 8.05
CA MET A 325 18.01 -4.20 6.68
C MET A 325 19.47 -3.77 6.59
N GLU A 326 19.90 -2.89 7.47
CA GLU A 326 21.28 -2.40 7.50
C GLU A 326 22.26 -3.57 7.73
N ARG A 327 21.89 -4.49 8.64
CA ARG A 327 22.68 -5.71 8.86
C ARG A 327 22.70 -6.61 7.65
N LEU A 328 21.56 -6.84 7.02
CA LEU A 328 21.47 -7.65 5.81
C LEU A 328 22.33 -7.05 4.69
N PHE A 329 22.22 -5.74 4.46
CA PHE A 329 23.03 -5.04 3.45
C PHE A 329 24.52 -5.18 3.73
N THR A 330 24.96 -4.91 4.96
CA THR A 330 26.37 -5.07 5.37
C THR A 330 26.85 -6.50 5.17
N SER A 331 26.04 -7.49 5.50
CA SER A 331 26.38 -8.90 5.35
C SER A 331 26.60 -9.29 3.88
N VAL A 332 25.71 -8.87 2.99
CA VAL A 332 25.81 -9.13 1.55
C VAL A 332 26.98 -8.34 0.93
N GLN A 333 27.17 -7.10 1.37
CA GLN A 333 28.34 -6.29 0.99
C GLN A 333 29.65 -6.99 1.34
N LEU A 334 29.74 -7.53 2.56
CA LEU A 334 30.92 -8.28 3.00
C LEU A 334 31.16 -9.53 2.13
N MET A 335 30.08 -10.29 1.84
CA MET A 335 30.15 -11.50 1.03
C MET A 335 30.63 -11.22 -0.42
N LEU A 336 30.17 -10.09 -0.99
CA LEU A 336 30.47 -9.73 -2.38
C LEU A 336 31.64 -8.74 -2.52
N SER A 337 32.27 -8.36 -1.41
CA SER A 337 33.30 -7.26 -1.37
C SER A 337 34.42 -7.36 -2.38
N ARG A 338 34.76 -8.58 -2.83
CA ARG A 338 35.81 -8.84 -3.82
C ARG A 338 35.31 -8.90 -5.27
N THR A 339 33.99 -8.74 -5.48
CA THR A 339 33.41 -8.78 -6.82
C THR A 339 33.16 -7.36 -7.34
N ARG A 340 33.36 -7.17 -8.65
CA ARG A 340 33.01 -5.90 -9.31
C ARG A 340 31.48 -5.77 -9.36
N GLY A 341 30.95 -4.59 -9.07
CA GLY A 341 29.52 -4.37 -9.02
C GLY A 341 28.83 -4.94 -7.77
N ALA A 342 29.60 -5.30 -6.73
CA ALA A 342 29.12 -5.89 -5.50
C ALA A 342 27.97 -5.13 -4.85
N LEU A 343 28.03 -3.79 -4.83
CA LEU A 343 27.00 -2.98 -4.20
C LEU A 343 25.69 -2.97 -4.99
N TYR A 344 25.72 -3.08 -6.32
CA TYR A 344 24.48 -3.24 -7.11
C TYR A 344 23.77 -4.56 -6.77
N LEU A 345 24.56 -5.66 -6.70
CA LEU A 345 24.02 -6.95 -6.30
C LEU A 345 23.50 -6.93 -4.87
N ALA A 346 24.22 -6.30 -3.94
CA ALA A 346 23.81 -6.18 -2.55
C ALA A 346 22.48 -5.43 -2.43
N VAL A 347 22.33 -4.30 -3.12
CA VAL A 347 21.07 -3.54 -3.17
C VAL A 347 19.93 -4.40 -3.71
N LEU A 348 20.11 -5.06 -4.86
CA LEU A 348 19.07 -5.87 -5.48
C LEU A 348 18.68 -7.08 -4.63
N PHE A 349 19.65 -7.74 -4.01
CA PHE A 349 19.38 -8.87 -3.12
C PHE A 349 18.62 -8.43 -1.87
N VAL A 350 19.10 -7.37 -1.21
CA VAL A 350 18.43 -6.80 -0.03
C VAL A 350 17.04 -6.31 -0.38
N SER A 351 16.90 -5.60 -1.50
CA SER A 351 15.60 -5.11 -1.94
C SER A 351 14.61 -6.24 -2.24
N THR A 352 15.06 -7.36 -2.80
CA THR A 352 14.20 -8.53 -3.07
C THR A 352 13.64 -9.12 -1.79
N ILE A 353 14.46 -9.25 -0.75
CA ILE A 353 13.99 -9.77 0.56
C ILE A 353 13.14 -8.75 1.29
N PHE A 354 13.56 -7.49 1.26
CA PHE A 354 12.88 -6.42 1.98
C PHE A 354 11.60 -5.96 1.29
N ALA A 355 11.59 -5.99 -0.02
CA ALA A 355 10.39 -5.76 -0.82
C ALA A 355 9.24 -6.63 -0.35
N ALA A 356 9.50 -7.91 -0.12
CA ALA A 356 8.54 -8.85 0.46
C ALA A 356 8.03 -8.45 1.85
N ALA A 357 8.81 -7.68 2.61
CA ALA A 357 8.45 -7.31 3.97
C ALA A 357 7.63 -6.02 4.08
N THR A 358 7.88 -5.02 3.23
CA THR A 358 7.29 -3.68 3.35
C THR A 358 6.11 -3.43 2.43
N GLY A 359 6.17 -3.91 1.19
CA GLY A 359 5.15 -3.64 0.18
C GLY A 359 4.99 -2.16 -0.21
N ILE A 360 5.89 -1.26 0.23
CA ILE A 360 5.81 0.19 0.03
C ILE A 360 7.05 0.68 -0.72
N VAL A 361 6.89 1.17 -1.96
CA VAL A 361 8.01 1.61 -2.83
C VAL A 361 8.78 2.77 -2.23
N GLY A 362 8.10 3.81 -1.78
CA GLY A 362 8.74 5.01 -1.28
C GLY A 362 9.67 4.74 -0.10
N ALA A 363 9.20 4.00 0.91
CA ALA A 363 10.01 3.59 2.05
C ALA A 363 11.22 2.74 1.60
N SER A 364 11.00 1.76 0.71
CA SER A 364 12.07 0.89 0.21
C SER A 364 13.17 1.68 -0.50
N VAL A 365 12.80 2.57 -1.43
CA VAL A 365 13.77 3.42 -2.18
C VAL A 365 14.56 4.33 -1.24
N THR A 366 13.86 4.95 -0.29
CA THR A 366 14.46 5.85 0.70
C THR A 366 15.52 5.14 1.53
N ILE A 367 15.17 3.99 2.12
CA ILE A 367 16.07 3.25 3.00
C ILE A 367 17.26 2.68 2.21
N LEU A 368 17.01 2.08 1.03
CA LEU A 368 18.08 1.62 0.15
C LEU A 368 19.00 2.77 -0.27
N GLY A 369 18.45 3.96 -0.52
CA GLY A 369 19.21 5.17 -0.80
C GLY A 369 20.11 5.58 0.36
N ILE A 370 19.58 5.66 1.57
CA ILE A 370 20.34 6.02 2.79
C ILE A 370 21.48 5.02 3.02
N MET A 371 21.19 3.72 2.88
CA MET A 371 22.17 2.66 3.17
C MET A 371 23.26 2.54 2.11
N ALA A 372 22.89 2.55 0.83
CA ALA A 372 23.80 2.19 -0.25
C ALA A 372 24.50 3.39 -0.88
N ALA A 373 23.81 4.54 -1.05
CA ALA A 373 24.33 5.65 -1.83
C ALA A 373 25.64 6.22 -1.26
N LYS A 374 25.73 6.36 0.06
CA LYS A 374 26.94 6.87 0.71
C LYS A 374 28.16 5.97 0.44
N THR A 375 28.00 4.66 0.55
CA THR A 375 29.06 3.69 0.29
C THR A 375 29.38 3.62 -1.20
N MET A 376 28.39 3.70 -2.08
CA MET A 376 28.57 3.75 -3.53
C MET A 376 29.35 4.98 -3.95
N ASN A 377 29.04 6.16 -3.41
CA ASN A 377 29.78 7.41 -3.67
C ASN A 377 31.25 7.29 -3.23
N ARG A 378 31.50 6.79 -2.01
CA ARG A 378 32.87 6.61 -1.49
C ARG A 378 33.68 5.63 -2.32
N SER A 379 33.09 4.57 -2.81
CA SER A 379 33.74 3.54 -3.62
C SER A 379 33.80 3.88 -5.11
N GLY A 380 33.34 5.06 -5.52
CA GLY A 380 33.45 5.53 -6.91
C GLY A 380 32.49 4.82 -7.89
N TYR A 381 31.33 4.35 -7.43
CA TYR A 381 30.30 3.75 -8.27
C TYR A 381 29.62 4.79 -9.16
N ASP A 382 29.21 4.39 -10.36
CA ASP A 382 28.50 5.28 -11.29
C ASP A 382 27.12 5.65 -10.73
N VAL A 383 26.83 6.96 -10.66
CA VAL A 383 25.61 7.50 -10.07
C VAL A 383 24.36 7.05 -10.82
N ARG A 384 24.41 6.99 -12.16
CA ARG A 384 23.25 6.59 -12.98
C ARG A 384 22.88 5.13 -12.74
N LEU A 385 23.86 4.24 -12.79
CA LEU A 385 23.61 2.83 -12.57
C LEU A 385 23.20 2.55 -11.11
N ALA A 386 23.75 3.29 -10.14
CA ALA A 386 23.40 3.23 -8.74
C ALA A 386 21.94 3.69 -8.50
N ALA A 387 21.57 4.85 -9.02
CA ALA A 387 20.23 5.38 -8.91
C ALA A 387 19.17 4.43 -9.53
N GLY A 388 19.46 3.92 -10.73
CA GLY A 388 18.60 2.94 -11.40
C GLY A 388 18.45 1.65 -10.59
N THR A 389 19.53 1.13 -10.02
CA THR A 389 19.51 -0.09 -9.20
C THR A 389 18.70 0.10 -7.91
N ILE A 390 18.87 1.22 -7.22
CA ILE A 390 18.15 1.53 -5.97
C ILE A 390 16.66 1.70 -6.26
N THR A 391 16.32 2.49 -7.26
CA THR A 391 14.92 2.76 -7.60
C THR A 391 14.20 1.53 -8.13
N ALA A 392 14.79 0.80 -9.06
CA ALA A 392 14.22 -0.43 -9.60
C ALA A 392 14.12 -1.54 -8.53
N GLY A 393 15.14 -1.67 -7.67
CA GLY A 393 15.08 -2.57 -6.52
C GLY A 393 13.93 -2.24 -5.60
N GLY A 394 13.71 -0.96 -5.28
CA GLY A 394 12.61 -0.52 -4.43
C GLY A 394 11.21 -0.83 -5.02
N THR A 395 11.05 -0.83 -6.35
CA THR A 395 9.76 -1.16 -6.98
C THR A 395 9.39 -2.63 -6.90
N LEU A 396 10.33 -3.55 -6.67
CA LEU A 396 10.04 -4.98 -6.49
C LEU A 396 9.06 -5.23 -5.33
N GLY A 397 8.98 -4.29 -4.36
CA GLY A 397 8.11 -4.41 -3.18
C GLY A 397 6.62 -4.50 -3.45
N ILE A 398 6.16 -3.98 -4.57
CA ILE A 398 4.74 -4.11 -4.93
C ILE A 398 4.42 -5.41 -5.66
N LEU A 399 5.42 -6.16 -6.12
CA LEU A 399 5.23 -7.43 -6.83
C LEU A 399 5.53 -8.64 -5.95
N ILE A 400 6.69 -8.64 -5.24
CA ILE A 400 7.13 -9.81 -4.48
C ILE A 400 6.27 -9.99 -3.23
N PRO A 401 5.61 -11.17 -3.04
CA PRO A 401 4.78 -11.42 -1.87
C PRO A 401 5.58 -11.47 -0.55
N PRO A 402 4.94 -11.07 0.58
CA PRO A 402 3.59 -10.55 0.71
C PRO A 402 3.47 -9.06 0.32
N SER A 403 2.75 -8.79 -0.77
CA SER A 403 2.56 -7.44 -1.32
C SER A 403 1.17 -6.90 -1.00
N ILE A 404 1.10 -5.66 -0.51
CA ILE A 404 -0.17 -4.97 -0.21
C ILE A 404 -1.00 -4.82 -1.48
N MET A 405 -0.37 -4.53 -2.63
CA MET A 405 -1.06 -4.39 -3.90
C MET A 405 -1.78 -5.68 -4.31
N LEU A 406 -1.13 -6.83 -4.16
CA LEU A 406 -1.74 -8.13 -4.49
C LEU A 406 -2.88 -8.49 -3.53
N VAL A 407 -2.76 -8.14 -2.24
CA VAL A 407 -3.86 -8.32 -1.26
C VAL A 407 -5.09 -7.52 -1.66
N VAL A 408 -4.90 -6.26 -2.06
CA VAL A 408 -6.00 -5.38 -2.50
C VAL A 408 -6.57 -5.83 -3.85
N MET A 409 -5.70 -6.31 -4.75
CA MET A 409 -6.08 -6.75 -6.10
C MET A 409 -6.93 -8.02 -6.08
N GLY A 410 -6.73 -8.92 -5.11
CA GLY A 410 -7.49 -10.17 -5.00
C GLY A 410 -9.00 -9.97 -5.03
N PRO A 411 -9.58 -9.26 -4.04
CA PRO A 411 -11.01 -8.95 -4.03
C PRO A 411 -11.49 -8.17 -5.25
N VAL A 412 -10.65 -7.30 -5.82
CA VAL A 412 -10.99 -6.48 -7.00
C VAL A 412 -11.13 -7.33 -8.26
N LEU A 413 -10.21 -8.27 -8.46
CA LEU A 413 -10.25 -9.19 -9.62
C LEU A 413 -11.11 -10.44 -9.38
N GLU A 414 -11.67 -10.58 -8.15
CA GLU A 414 -12.41 -11.78 -7.73
C GLU A 414 -11.54 -13.06 -7.82
N VAL A 415 -10.24 -12.93 -7.52
CA VAL A 415 -9.25 -14.01 -7.54
C VAL A 415 -8.69 -14.23 -6.13
N PRO A 416 -8.46 -15.48 -5.70
CA PRO A 416 -7.82 -15.75 -4.42
C PRO A 416 -6.45 -15.06 -4.31
N VAL A 417 -6.22 -14.38 -3.18
CA VAL A 417 -4.92 -13.71 -2.94
C VAL A 417 -3.77 -14.71 -2.91
N THR A 418 -4.03 -15.95 -2.47
CA THR A 418 -3.07 -17.05 -2.50
C THR A 418 -2.54 -17.34 -3.90
N ASP A 419 -3.43 -17.32 -4.90
CA ASP A 419 -3.08 -17.57 -6.30
C ASP A 419 -2.24 -16.42 -6.85
N LEU A 420 -2.61 -15.17 -6.52
CA LEU A 420 -1.83 -13.99 -6.90
C LEU A 420 -0.44 -13.99 -6.25
N PHE A 421 -0.34 -14.41 -4.99
CA PHE A 421 0.94 -14.55 -4.31
C PHE A 421 1.82 -15.60 -4.98
N ALA A 422 1.29 -16.79 -5.23
CA ALA A 422 2.02 -17.84 -5.93
C ALA A 422 2.45 -17.38 -7.35
N ALA A 423 1.54 -16.74 -8.08
CA ALA A 423 1.79 -16.24 -9.43
C ALA A 423 2.86 -15.14 -9.52
N ALA A 424 3.05 -14.36 -8.44
CA ALA A 424 3.98 -13.23 -8.41
C ALA A 424 5.43 -13.62 -8.08
N ILE A 425 5.66 -14.78 -7.44
CA ILE A 425 6.99 -15.19 -6.98
C ILE A 425 7.98 -15.33 -8.15
N ILE A 426 7.63 -16.10 -9.17
CA ILE A 426 8.53 -16.35 -10.32
C ILE A 426 8.78 -15.06 -11.11
N PRO A 427 7.76 -14.26 -11.49
CA PRO A 427 7.96 -12.96 -12.12
C PRO A 427 8.84 -12.01 -11.28
N GLY A 428 8.63 -11.94 -9.97
CA GLY A 428 9.41 -11.08 -9.08
C GLY A 428 10.89 -11.47 -9.03
N ILE A 429 11.19 -12.75 -8.87
CA ILE A 429 12.57 -13.29 -8.90
C ILE A 429 13.18 -13.08 -10.29
N MET A 430 12.42 -13.32 -11.37
CA MET A 430 12.89 -13.11 -12.73
C MET A 430 13.30 -11.65 -12.97
N LEU A 431 12.48 -10.68 -12.56
CA LEU A 431 12.82 -9.26 -12.68
C LEU A 431 14.06 -8.89 -11.86
N ALA A 432 14.15 -9.36 -10.62
CA ALA A 432 15.33 -9.13 -9.78
C ALA A 432 16.61 -9.70 -10.43
N ALA A 433 16.52 -10.91 -10.99
CA ALA A 433 17.63 -11.55 -11.72
C ALA A 433 17.99 -10.78 -13.01
N MET A 434 17.00 -10.27 -13.76
CA MET A 434 17.24 -9.46 -14.95
C MET A 434 17.94 -8.13 -14.59
N TYR A 435 17.55 -7.47 -13.52
CA TYR A 435 18.21 -6.26 -13.02
C TYR A 435 19.66 -6.55 -12.60
N ALA A 436 19.89 -7.65 -11.87
CA ALA A 436 21.21 -8.08 -11.45
C ALA A 436 22.10 -8.42 -12.66
N ALA A 437 21.58 -9.18 -13.61
CA ALA A 437 22.27 -9.54 -14.83
C ALA A 437 22.65 -8.29 -15.64
N TYR A 438 21.76 -7.31 -15.75
CA TYR A 438 22.06 -6.05 -16.43
C TYR A 438 23.14 -5.26 -15.72
N ALA A 439 23.07 -5.08 -14.40
CA ALA A 439 24.07 -4.35 -13.65
C ALA A 439 25.46 -5.00 -13.78
N LEU A 440 25.52 -6.35 -13.67
CA LEU A 440 26.76 -7.10 -13.87
C LEU A 440 27.29 -6.99 -15.30
N PHE A 441 26.43 -7.10 -16.30
CA PHE A 441 26.83 -6.97 -17.72
C PHE A 441 27.43 -5.59 -17.98
N ARG A 442 26.82 -4.52 -17.44
CA ARG A 442 27.38 -3.16 -17.55
C ARG A 442 28.74 -3.02 -16.87
N CYS A 443 28.91 -3.62 -15.68
CA CYS A 443 30.22 -3.64 -14.98
C CYS A 443 31.25 -4.51 -15.69
N TRP A 444 30.82 -5.58 -16.38
CA TRP A 444 31.72 -6.41 -17.19
C TRP A 444 32.21 -5.65 -18.43
N MET A 445 31.31 -4.94 -19.12
CA MET A 445 31.68 -4.10 -20.27
C MET A 445 32.56 -2.91 -19.90
N ASN A 446 32.26 -2.25 -18.80
CA ASN A 446 33.00 -1.12 -18.29
C ASN A 446 33.26 -1.26 -16.77
N PRO A 447 34.43 -1.80 -16.40
CA PRO A 447 34.78 -2.02 -15.00
C PRO A 447 34.79 -0.77 -14.11
N ALA A 448 34.86 0.41 -14.70
CA ALA A 448 34.85 1.68 -13.95
C ALA A 448 33.46 2.00 -13.36
N LEU A 449 32.38 1.40 -13.89
CA LEU A 449 31.03 1.64 -13.39
C LEU A 449 30.77 1.01 -12.02
N GLY A 450 31.47 -0.07 -11.67
CA GLY A 450 31.31 -0.79 -10.40
C GLY A 450 32.68 -1.30 -9.91
N PRO A 451 33.53 -0.44 -9.38
CA PRO A 451 34.85 -0.83 -8.87
C PRO A 451 34.71 -1.78 -7.66
N ILE A 452 35.81 -2.45 -7.34
CA ILE A 452 35.91 -3.24 -6.12
C ILE A 452 35.89 -2.28 -4.93
N LEU A 453 35.28 -2.69 -3.83
CA LEU A 453 35.17 -1.88 -2.63
C LEU A 453 36.55 -1.46 -2.12
N ILE A 454 36.63 -0.22 -1.63
CA ILE A 454 37.87 0.31 -1.03
C ILE A 454 38.27 -0.52 0.22
N PRO A 455 39.58 -0.61 0.55
CA PRO A 455 40.05 -1.41 1.68
C PRO A 455 39.35 -1.09 3.02
N GLU A 456 38.94 0.16 3.24
CA GLU A 456 38.26 0.61 4.44
C GLU A 456 36.82 -0.01 4.58
N ASP A 457 36.18 -0.32 3.47
CA ASP A 457 34.88 -0.95 3.40
C ASP A 457 34.96 -2.47 3.15
N GLN A 458 36.17 -3.03 3.10
CA GLN A 458 36.39 -4.49 3.00
C GLN A 458 36.49 -5.11 4.40
N PRO A 459 35.98 -6.31 4.58
CA PRO A 459 36.18 -7.01 5.85
C PRO A 459 37.64 -7.35 6.03
N VAL A 460 38.12 -7.36 7.26
CA VAL A 460 39.39 -7.95 7.62
C VAL A 460 39.34 -9.40 7.15
N THR A 461 40.13 -9.73 6.14
CA THR A 461 40.07 -11.03 5.48
C THR A 461 40.59 -12.13 6.36
N SER A 462 39.71 -13.06 6.73
CA SER A 462 40.17 -14.34 7.24
C SER A 462 40.81 -15.16 6.12
N SER A 463 41.75 -16.00 6.46
CA SER A 463 42.39 -16.94 5.52
C SER A 463 41.37 -17.94 4.92
N PHE A 464 40.20 -18.00 5.47
CA PHE A 464 39.10 -18.93 5.12
C PHE A 464 37.90 -18.28 4.43
N TYR A 465 38.02 -17.05 3.93
CA TYR A 465 36.94 -16.34 3.25
C TYR A 465 36.18 -17.19 2.21
N TRP A 466 36.92 -17.92 1.35
CA TRP A 466 36.29 -18.78 0.34
C TRP A 466 35.50 -19.95 0.94
N LEU A 467 36.02 -20.55 2.02
CA LEU A 467 35.29 -21.61 2.73
C LEU A 467 34.01 -21.10 3.34
N GLU A 468 34.08 -19.93 3.97
CA GLU A 468 32.89 -19.30 4.54
C GLU A 468 31.86 -18.93 3.46
N ALA A 469 32.30 -18.36 2.34
CA ALA A 469 31.42 -18.06 1.20
C ALA A 469 30.74 -19.31 0.65
N VAL A 470 31.48 -20.43 0.51
CA VAL A 470 30.91 -21.71 0.07
C VAL A 470 29.92 -22.25 1.07
N LEU A 471 30.19 -22.15 2.38
CA LEU A 471 29.25 -22.59 3.43
C LEU A 471 27.99 -21.74 3.45
N VAL A 472 28.09 -20.43 3.29
CA VAL A 472 26.93 -19.53 3.18
C VAL A 472 26.09 -19.91 1.96
N ILE A 473 26.71 -20.01 0.78
CA ILE A 473 26.01 -20.37 -0.46
C ILE A 473 25.40 -21.77 -0.35
N GLY A 474 26.16 -22.75 0.18
CA GLY A 474 25.66 -24.10 0.43
C GLY A 474 24.44 -24.13 1.37
N SER A 475 24.47 -23.31 2.41
CA SER A 475 23.34 -23.18 3.35
C SER A 475 22.09 -22.60 2.68
N ILE A 476 22.27 -21.60 1.82
CA ILE A 476 21.16 -21.02 1.03
C ILE A 476 20.60 -22.06 0.06
N LEU A 477 21.45 -22.76 -0.69
CA LEU A 477 21.02 -23.80 -1.63
C LEU A 477 20.28 -24.93 -0.92
N THR A 478 20.75 -25.35 0.26
CA THR A 478 20.06 -26.35 1.07
C THR A 478 18.68 -25.86 1.52
N PHE A 479 18.58 -24.60 1.94
CA PHE A 479 17.31 -23.99 2.32
C PHE A 479 16.30 -24.01 1.16
N PHE A 480 16.73 -23.55 -0.01
CA PHE A 480 15.85 -23.57 -1.21
C PHE A 480 15.50 -25.00 -1.64
N THR A 481 16.44 -25.93 -1.54
CA THR A 481 16.15 -27.35 -1.83
C THR A 481 15.09 -27.91 -0.88
N LEU A 482 15.18 -27.62 0.41
CA LEU A 482 14.18 -28.03 1.39
C LEU A 482 12.80 -27.40 1.12
N ILE A 483 12.76 -26.13 0.68
CA ILE A 483 11.51 -25.49 0.25
C ILE A 483 10.90 -26.23 -0.96
N VAL A 484 11.69 -26.47 -2.00
CA VAL A 484 11.23 -27.20 -3.20
C VAL A 484 10.74 -28.62 -2.82
N MET A 485 11.46 -29.32 -1.97
CA MET A 485 11.03 -30.63 -1.45
C MET A 485 9.74 -30.53 -0.62
N GLY A 486 9.55 -29.45 0.09
CA GLY A 486 8.30 -29.16 0.79
C GLY A 486 7.11 -29.03 -0.17
N PHE A 487 7.29 -28.24 -1.24
CA PHE A 487 6.27 -28.08 -2.28
C PHE A 487 6.00 -29.37 -3.08
N SER A 488 7.02 -30.17 -3.35
CA SER A 488 6.85 -31.45 -4.05
C SER A 488 6.16 -32.54 -3.24
N GLY A 489 5.82 -32.26 -1.99
CA GLY A 489 5.24 -33.25 -1.09
C GLY A 489 6.23 -34.29 -0.53
N SER A 490 7.48 -34.26 -0.99
CA SER A 490 8.51 -35.23 -0.57
C SER A 490 8.81 -35.23 0.94
N LEU A 491 8.53 -34.12 1.61
CA LEU A 491 8.68 -33.94 3.06
C LEU A 491 7.39 -34.21 3.84
N GLN A 492 6.25 -34.42 3.15
CA GLN A 492 4.98 -34.70 3.80
C GLN A 492 5.01 -36.10 4.40
N GLY A 493 4.62 -36.22 5.67
CA GLY A 493 4.57 -37.48 6.38
C GLY A 493 5.77 -37.79 7.28
N ILE A 494 6.84 -37.00 7.28
CA ILE A 494 7.94 -37.16 8.24
C ILE A 494 7.44 -36.80 9.65
N PHE A 495 6.79 -35.65 9.78
CA PHE A 495 6.08 -35.19 10.98
C PHE A 495 5.14 -34.00 10.60
N PRO A 496 4.17 -33.64 11.44
CA PRO A 496 3.29 -32.50 11.15
C PRO A 496 4.09 -31.23 10.83
N PHE A 497 3.69 -30.52 9.77
CA PHE A 497 4.34 -29.28 9.29
C PHE A 497 5.80 -29.44 8.81
N SER A 498 6.27 -30.65 8.50
CA SER A 498 7.66 -30.90 8.08
C SER A 498 8.07 -30.03 6.88
N SER A 499 7.16 -29.75 5.96
CA SER A 499 7.41 -28.91 4.77
C SER A 499 7.85 -27.47 5.10
N LEU A 500 7.43 -26.92 6.25
CA LEU A 500 7.84 -25.59 6.70
C LEU A 500 8.88 -25.66 7.81
N LEU A 501 8.71 -26.60 8.75
CA LEU A 501 9.58 -26.69 9.91
C LEU A 501 11.01 -27.16 9.57
N LEU A 502 11.19 -27.97 8.53
CA LEU A 502 12.53 -28.40 8.11
C LEU A 502 13.36 -27.24 7.50
N PRO A 503 12.84 -26.43 6.54
CA PRO A 503 13.57 -25.25 6.08
C PRO A 503 13.88 -24.25 7.20
N LEU A 504 12.89 -23.94 8.05
CA LEU A 504 13.08 -23.02 9.17
C LEU A 504 14.02 -23.59 10.23
N GLY A 505 13.91 -24.88 10.54
CA GLY A 505 14.81 -25.58 11.44
C GLY A 505 16.25 -25.55 10.95
N TRP A 506 16.47 -25.75 9.64
CA TRP A 506 17.78 -25.63 9.02
C TRP A 506 18.37 -24.23 9.24
N MET A 507 17.60 -23.18 8.96
CA MET A 507 18.03 -21.81 9.19
C MET A 507 18.32 -21.54 10.68
N GLY A 508 17.49 -22.06 11.58
CA GLY A 508 17.71 -21.98 13.02
C GLY A 508 18.99 -22.68 13.48
N VAL A 509 19.29 -23.85 12.93
CA VAL A 509 20.53 -24.59 13.21
C VAL A 509 21.75 -23.80 12.72
N MET A 510 21.71 -23.27 11.51
CA MET A 510 22.78 -22.46 10.96
C MET A 510 23.01 -21.17 11.76
N TYR A 511 21.92 -20.52 12.17
CA TYR A 511 21.97 -19.36 13.06
C TYR A 511 22.62 -19.71 14.41
N ALA A 512 22.15 -20.79 15.06
CA ALA A 512 22.73 -21.24 16.33
C ALA A 512 24.19 -21.61 16.20
N ALA A 513 24.57 -22.29 15.10
CA ALA A 513 25.97 -22.63 14.80
C ALA A 513 26.81 -21.35 14.66
N ALA A 514 26.32 -20.32 13.94
CA ALA A 514 27.02 -19.05 13.79
C ALA A 514 27.28 -18.36 15.14
N VAL A 515 26.26 -18.33 16.01
CA VAL A 515 26.37 -17.73 17.36
C VAL A 515 27.36 -18.51 18.23
N LEU A 516 27.27 -19.85 18.22
CA LEU A 516 28.15 -20.72 19.04
C LEU A 516 29.61 -20.63 18.58
N VAL A 517 29.85 -20.65 17.27
CA VAL A 517 31.20 -20.53 16.70
C VAL A 517 31.81 -19.18 17.07
N LYS A 518 31.09 -18.07 16.91
CA LYS A 518 31.61 -16.75 17.32
C LYS A 518 31.91 -16.69 18.82
N LYS A 519 31.07 -17.30 19.66
CA LYS A 519 31.27 -17.32 21.12
C LYS A 519 32.52 -18.09 21.54
N HIS A 520 32.85 -19.19 20.86
CA HIS A 520 33.95 -20.09 21.25
C HIS A 520 35.24 -19.84 20.46
N ASN A 521 35.21 -18.99 19.42
CA ASN A 521 36.37 -18.67 18.59
C ASN A 521 36.59 -17.16 18.45
N PRO A 522 36.91 -16.44 19.54
CA PRO A 522 37.08 -14.99 19.51
C PRO A 522 38.34 -14.55 18.70
N ALA A 523 39.28 -15.47 18.43
CA ALA A 523 40.54 -15.18 17.73
C ALA A 523 40.45 -15.28 16.19
N GLY A 524 39.26 -15.53 15.60
CA GLY A 524 39.07 -15.51 14.15
C GLY A 524 39.74 -16.65 13.37
N PHE A 525 39.97 -17.80 14.01
CA PHE A 525 40.65 -18.94 13.39
C PHE A 525 39.80 -19.72 12.39
N PHE A 526 38.49 -19.87 12.69
CA PHE A 526 37.49 -20.49 11.82
C PHE A 526 36.21 -19.65 11.85
N PHE A 527 35.57 -19.44 10.71
CA PHE A 527 34.31 -18.74 10.60
C PHE A 527 34.37 -17.33 11.19
N SER A 528 34.93 -16.42 10.40
CA SER A 528 35.06 -15.03 10.73
C SER A 528 33.70 -14.33 10.79
N ASP A 529 33.75 -13.01 10.91
CA ASP A 529 32.59 -12.15 10.97
C ASP A 529 31.61 -12.30 9.78
N LEU A 530 32.06 -12.81 8.62
CA LEU A 530 31.22 -13.03 7.44
C LEU A 530 30.06 -13.99 7.73
N TRP A 531 30.34 -15.19 8.25
CA TRP A 531 29.31 -16.18 8.58
C TRP A 531 28.33 -15.62 9.63
N TYR A 532 28.87 -15.04 10.69
CA TYR A 532 28.08 -14.53 11.79
C TYR A 532 27.18 -13.38 11.35
N GLU A 533 27.73 -12.36 10.69
CA GLU A 533 26.94 -11.21 10.24
C GLU A 533 25.92 -11.61 9.17
N PHE A 534 26.28 -12.53 8.26
CA PHE A 534 25.34 -13.03 7.26
C PHE A 534 24.14 -13.72 7.89
N PHE A 535 24.36 -14.65 8.84
CA PHE A 535 23.26 -15.33 9.51
C PHE A 535 22.50 -14.43 10.48
N MET A 536 23.13 -13.50 11.14
CA MET A 536 22.45 -12.52 11.99
C MET A 536 21.65 -11.51 11.20
N GLY A 537 22.07 -11.16 9.99
CA GLY A 537 21.37 -10.22 9.12
C GLY A 537 20.29 -10.88 8.25
N LEU A 538 20.57 -12.08 7.68
CA LEU A 538 19.68 -12.75 6.73
C LEU A 538 18.62 -13.63 7.40
N VAL A 539 19.01 -14.45 8.37
CA VAL A 539 18.13 -15.51 8.88
C VAL A 539 16.86 -14.98 9.53
N PRO A 540 16.89 -13.97 10.43
CA PRO A 540 15.68 -13.52 11.10
C PRO A 540 14.63 -12.93 10.15
N PRO A 541 14.96 -11.98 9.24
CA PRO A 541 13.95 -11.43 8.32
C PRO A 541 13.48 -12.48 7.30
N SER A 542 14.39 -13.32 6.78
CA SER A 542 14.00 -14.38 5.83
C SER A 542 13.12 -15.45 6.48
N ALA A 543 13.41 -15.84 7.71
CA ALA A 543 12.58 -16.77 8.46
C ALA A 543 11.19 -16.20 8.72
N LEU A 544 11.10 -14.92 9.05
CA LEU A 544 9.82 -14.24 9.26
C LEU A 544 8.96 -14.22 7.99
N VAL A 545 9.56 -13.77 6.87
CA VAL A 545 8.87 -13.74 5.58
C VAL A 545 8.50 -15.16 5.11
N ALA A 546 9.42 -16.10 5.23
CA ALA A 546 9.18 -17.50 4.86
C ALA A 546 8.06 -18.11 5.71
N PHE A 547 7.98 -17.79 7.00
CA PHE A 547 6.91 -18.26 7.86
C PHE A 547 5.56 -17.62 7.49
N ALA A 548 5.50 -16.31 7.34
CA ALA A 548 4.28 -15.61 6.97
C ALA A 548 3.77 -16.05 5.60
N LEU A 549 4.62 -16.00 4.57
CA LEU A 549 4.25 -16.37 3.20
C LEU A 549 4.06 -17.88 3.04
N GLY A 550 4.97 -18.67 3.61
CA GLY A 550 4.93 -20.13 3.52
C GLY A 550 3.68 -20.71 4.15
N SER A 551 3.24 -20.19 5.31
CA SER A 551 1.98 -20.65 5.95
C SER A 551 0.76 -20.39 5.06
N ILE A 552 0.77 -19.29 4.28
CA ILE A 552 -0.29 -18.97 3.33
C ILE A 552 -0.24 -19.92 2.13
N LEU A 553 0.93 -20.08 1.50
CA LEU A 553 1.09 -20.91 0.30
C LEU A 553 0.84 -22.40 0.54
N PHE A 554 1.20 -22.90 1.72
CA PHE A 554 0.90 -24.29 2.13
C PHE A 554 -0.56 -24.49 2.60
N GLY A 555 -1.39 -23.44 2.61
CA GLY A 555 -2.79 -23.51 3.03
C GLY A 555 -2.99 -23.69 4.54
N TRP A 556 -1.96 -23.44 5.35
CA TRP A 556 -2.06 -23.55 6.82
C TRP A 556 -2.65 -22.31 7.47
N ALA A 557 -2.53 -21.17 6.78
CA ALA A 557 -3.06 -19.89 7.22
C ALA A 557 -3.71 -19.14 6.05
N THR A 558 -4.76 -18.42 6.33
CA THR A 558 -5.31 -17.41 5.41
C THR A 558 -4.34 -16.23 5.28
N PRO A 559 -4.46 -15.38 4.26
CA PRO A 559 -3.62 -14.18 4.14
C PRO A 559 -3.62 -13.29 5.39
N THR A 560 -4.76 -13.16 6.06
CA THR A 560 -4.89 -12.38 7.30
C THR A 560 -4.18 -13.03 8.48
N GLU A 561 -4.30 -14.34 8.62
CA GLU A 561 -3.61 -15.10 9.66
C GLU A 561 -2.09 -15.10 9.46
N GLY A 562 -1.63 -15.31 8.23
CA GLY A 562 -0.21 -15.26 7.88
C GLY A 562 0.38 -13.86 8.13
N ALA A 563 -0.38 -12.80 7.79
CA ALA A 563 0.00 -11.43 8.09
C ALA A 563 0.10 -11.15 9.60
N ALA A 564 -0.84 -11.67 10.39
CA ALA A 564 -0.81 -11.53 11.85
C ALA A 564 0.37 -12.27 12.48
N CYS A 565 0.67 -13.48 12.01
CA CYS A 565 1.86 -14.24 12.43
C CYS A 565 3.15 -13.48 12.07
N GLY A 566 3.20 -12.88 10.88
CA GLY A 566 4.29 -12.02 10.45
C GLY A 566 4.44 -10.78 11.34
N ALA A 567 3.34 -10.08 11.62
CA ALA A 567 3.32 -8.91 12.50
C ALA A 567 3.79 -9.25 13.94
N PHE A 568 3.29 -10.35 14.48
CA PHE A 568 3.72 -10.85 15.79
C PHE A 568 5.19 -11.25 15.81
N GLY A 569 5.64 -11.97 14.78
CA GLY A 569 7.04 -12.34 14.64
C GLY A 569 7.97 -11.12 14.53
N ALA A 570 7.58 -10.08 13.78
CA ALA A 570 8.32 -8.81 13.70
C ALA A 570 8.40 -8.10 15.07
N LEU A 571 7.32 -8.14 15.84
CA LEU A 571 7.29 -7.60 17.21
C LEU A 571 8.24 -8.36 18.13
N VAL A 572 8.24 -9.70 18.08
CA VAL A 572 9.16 -10.56 18.85
C VAL A 572 10.60 -10.29 18.44
N LEU A 573 10.90 -10.18 17.14
CA LEU A 573 12.25 -9.88 16.66
C LEU A 573 12.71 -8.49 17.14
N SER A 574 11.86 -7.47 17.04
CA SER A 574 12.18 -6.11 17.51
C SER A 574 12.48 -6.06 19.01
N LEU A 575 11.77 -6.87 19.80
CA LEU A 575 12.06 -7.08 21.23
C LEU A 575 13.40 -7.82 21.44
N ALA A 576 13.65 -8.90 20.69
CA ALA A 576 14.87 -9.70 20.79
C ALA A 576 16.13 -8.87 20.46
N TYR A 577 16.02 -7.98 19.46
CA TYR A 577 17.08 -7.03 19.10
C TYR A 577 17.19 -5.82 20.03
N ARG A 578 16.31 -5.73 21.06
CA ARG A 578 16.26 -4.61 22.01
C ARG A 578 16.10 -3.25 21.34
N LYS A 579 15.45 -3.21 20.20
CA LYS A 579 15.18 -1.98 19.44
C LYS A 579 13.76 -1.43 19.69
N LEU A 580 12.87 -2.25 20.26
CA LEU A 580 11.49 -1.86 20.54
C LEU A 580 11.43 -1.02 21.81
N THR A 581 11.09 0.26 21.67
CA THR A 581 10.71 1.14 22.76
C THR A 581 9.20 1.43 22.67
N THR A 582 8.60 1.86 23.78
CA THR A 582 7.17 2.23 23.79
C THR A 582 6.86 3.31 22.74
N GLN A 583 7.74 4.29 22.57
CA GLN A 583 7.59 5.34 21.58
C GLN A 583 7.61 4.76 20.16
N ARG A 584 8.63 3.97 19.81
CA ARG A 584 8.73 3.33 18.48
C ARG A 584 7.53 2.43 18.17
N LEU A 585 7.02 1.71 19.17
CA LEU A 585 5.80 0.92 18.99
C LEU A 585 4.61 1.81 18.64
N PHE A 586 4.41 2.91 19.35
CA PHE A 586 3.33 3.86 19.05
C PHE A 586 3.50 4.52 17.69
N ASP A 587 4.72 4.91 17.31
CA ASP A 587 5.01 5.48 15.99
C ASP A 587 4.72 4.47 14.88
N ALA A 588 5.12 3.21 15.06
CA ALA A 588 4.79 2.13 14.13
C ALA A 588 3.28 1.89 14.00
N LEU A 589 2.55 1.89 15.11
CA LEU A 589 1.09 1.71 15.11
C LEU A 589 0.38 2.89 14.44
N LEU A 590 0.79 4.13 14.70
CA LEU A 590 0.21 5.31 14.09
C LEU A 590 0.50 5.36 12.58
N LYS A 591 1.72 5.09 12.16
CA LYS A 591 2.08 5.02 10.74
C LYS A 591 1.35 3.90 10.01
N THR A 592 1.15 2.75 10.68
CA THR A 592 0.30 1.67 10.17
C THR A 592 -1.15 2.13 9.99
N LEU A 593 -1.70 2.84 10.96
CA LEU A 593 -3.05 3.39 10.87
C LEU A 593 -3.18 4.35 9.68
N GLU A 594 -2.23 5.27 9.50
CA GLU A 594 -2.21 6.24 8.39
C GLU A 594 -2.28 5.53 7.03
N ILE A 595 -1.38 4.57 6.81
CA ILE A 595 -1.30 3.82 5.54
C ILE A 595 -2.55 2.94 5.34
N SER A 596 -3.02 2.27 6.39
CA SER A 596 -4.20 1.42 6.31
C SER A 596 -5.46 2.20 6.00
N VAL A 597 -5.66 3.35 6.65
CA VAL A 597 -6.79 4.26 6.37
C VAL A 597 -6.73 4.76 4.95
N LEU A 598 -5.57 5.22 4.48
CA LEU A 598 -5.36 5.70 3.13
C LEU A 598 -5.84 4.65 2.10
N ILE A 599 -5.43 3.40 2.24
CA ILE A 599 -5.76 2.33 1.30
C ILE A 599 -7.23 1.92 1.46
N LEU A 600 -7.68 1.55 2.66
CA LEU A 600 -9.00 0.99 2.87
C LEU A 600 -10.14 1.99 2.64
N PHE A 601 -9.92 3.27 2.97
CA PHE A 601 -10.90 4.32 2.69
C PHE A 601 -11.03 4.58 1.19
N LEU A 602 -9.92 4.50 0.44
CA LEU A 602 -9.95 4.60 -1.01
C LEU A 602 -10.61 3.36 -1.64
N VAL A 603 -10.37 2.14 -1.11
CA VAL A 603 -11.10 0.92 -1.53
C VAL A 603 -12.60 1.12 -1.37
N ALA A 604 -13.07 1.61 -0.21
CA ALA A 604 -14.49 1.84 0.03
C ALA A 604 -15.10 2.89 -0.90
N ALA A 605 -14.39 3.99 -1.14
CA ALA A 605 -14.80 5.04 -2.08
C ALA A 605 -14.86 4.52 -3.52
N SER A 606 -13.88 3.71 -3.93
CA SER A 606 -13.81 3.11 -5.27
C SER A 606 -14.88 2.06 -5.48
N ASN A 607 -15.14 1.21 -4.49
CA ASN A 607 -16.23 0.23 -4.55
C ASN A 607 -17.58 0.93 -4.71
N PHE A 608 -17.80 2.03 -3.99
CA PHE A 608 -19.01 2.83 -4.15
C PHE A 608 -19.11 3.44 -5.56
N PHE A 609 -18.02 4.03 -6.07
CA PHE A 609 -17.96 4.55 -7.44
C PHE A 609 -18.25 3.45 -8.47
N GLY A 610 -17.58 2.28 -8.34
CA GLY A 610 -17.76 1.13 -9.21
C GLY A 610 -19.19 0.58 -9.19
N ALA A 611 -19.82 0.52 -8.02
CA ALA A 611 -21.21 0.06 -7.86
C ALA A 611 -22.21 1.00 -8.57
N VAL A 612 -22.03 2.32 -8.46
CA VAL A 612 -22.83 3.31 -9.20
C VAL A 612 -22.60 3.17 -10.71
N PHE A 613 -21.34 3.08 -11.12
CA PHE A 613 -20.95 2.91 -12.51
C PHE A 613 -21.55 1.65 -13.16
N SER A 614 -21.48 0.51 -12.46
CA SER A 614 -22.09 -0.75 -12.90
C SER A 614 -23.60 -0.65 -13.05
N ARG A 615 -24.26 0.04 -12.11
CA ARG A 615 -25.71 0.23 -12.14
C ARG A 615 -26.17 1.14 -13.30
N LEU A 616 -25.31 2.05 -13.75
CA LEU A 616 -25.58 2.86 -14.95
C LEU A 616 -25.45 2.03 -16.25
N GLY A 617 -24.98 0.78 -16.20
CA GLY A 617 -24.82 -0.09 -17.37
C GLY A 617 -23.61 0.25 -18.26
N THR A 618 -22.77 1.15 -17.84
CA THR A 618 -21.63 1.64 -18.64
C THR A 618 -20.54 0.60 -18.88
N PRO A 619 -20.21 -0.33 -17.95
CA PRO A 619 -19.23 -1.40 -18.22
C PRO A 619 -19.62 -2.25 -19.43
N THR A 620 -20.91 -2.59 -19.56
CA THR A 620 -21.41 -3.36 -20.72
C THR A 620 -21.20 -2.60 -22.01
N MET A 621 -21.52 -1.30 -22.03
CA MET A 621 -21.34 -0.46 -23.23
C MET A 621 -19.86 -0.33 -23.62
N ILE A 622 -18.94 -0.14 -22.67
CA ILE A 622 -17.51 -0.10 -22.93
C ILE A 622 -17.03 -1.45 -23.48
N THR A 623 -17.55 -2.54 -22.93
CA THR A 623 -17.23 -3.89 -23.40
C THR A 623 -17.68 -4.09 -24.86
N GLU A 624 -18.90 -3.73 -25.19
CA GLU A 624 -19.43 -3.81 -26.54
C GLU A 624 -18.65 -2.93 -27.52
N PHE A 625 -18.29 -1.71 -27.10
CA PHE A 625 -17.48 -0.80 -27.89
C PHE A 625 -16.09 -1.38 -28.21
N LEU A 626 -15.40 -1.95 -27.23
CA LEU A 626 -14.07 -2.55 -27.43
C LEU A 626 -14.14 -3.81 -28.30
N LEU A 627 -15.18 -4.62 -28.12
CA LEU A 627 -15.39 -5.83 -28.93
C LEU A 627 -15.84 -5.52 -30.35
N ALA A 628 -16.50 -4.38 -30.60
CA ALA A 628 -16.90 -3.95 -31.93
C ALA A 628 -15.72 -3.65 -32.89
N TRP A 629 -14.50 -3.50 -32.34
CA TRP A 629 -13.29 -3.32 -33.16
C TRP A 629 -12.79 -4.62 -33.81
N ASP A 630 -13.39 -5.76 -33.47
CA ASP A 630 -13.04 -7.09 -33.99
C ASP A 630 -11.55 -7.45 -33.93
N LEU A 631 -10.91 -6.98 -32.84
CA LEU A 631 -9.50 -7.21 -32.57
C LEU A 631 -9.30 -8.57 -31.88
N SER A 632 -8.14 -9.18 -32.11
CA SER A 632 -7.77 -10.38 -31.35
C SER A 632 -7.70 -10.11 -29.85
N PRO A 633 -8.02 -11.09 -28.98
CA PRO A 633 -7.94 -10.93 -27.52
C PRO A 633 -6.60 -10.38 -27.05
N MET A 634 -5.50 -10.83 -27.64
CA MET A 634 -4.14 -10.37 -27.33
C MET A 634 -3.94 -8.90 -27.68
N MET A 635 -4.52 -8.40 -28.79
CA MET A 635 -4.42 -7.00 -29.18
C MET A 635 -5.21 -6.10 -28.21
N VAL A 636 -6.41 -6.53 -27.82
CA VAL A 636 -7.21 -5.81 -26.82
C VAL A 636 -6.45 -5.72 -25.48
N LEU A 637 -5.81 -6.82 -25.09
CA LEU A 637 -5.01 -6.86 -23.86
C LEU A 637 -3.80 -5.91 -23.92
N ILE A 638 -3.12 -5.82 -25.07
CA ILE A 638 -2.03 -4.85 -25.27
C ILE A 638 -2.54 -3.42 -25.15
N ILE A 639 -3.70 -3.11 -25.75
CA ILE A 639 -4.32 -1.77 -25.64
C ILE A 639 -4.66 -1.44 -24.18
N ILE A 640 -5.23 -2.41 -23.46
CA ILE A 640 -5.54 -2.25 -22.03
C ILE A 640 -4.26 -1.99 -21.21
N LEU A 641 -3.20 -2.78 -21.43
CA LEU A 641 -1.93 -2.58 -20.72
C LEU A 641 -1.28 -1.24 -21.08
N ALA A 642 -1.31 -0.82 -22.33
CA ALA A 642 -0.83 0.49 -22.76
C ALA A 642 -1.64 1.62 -22.13
N PHE A 643 -2.95 1.49 -21.99
CA PHE A 643 -3.81 2.45 -21.33
C PHE A 643 -3.48 2.54 -19.82
N ILE A 644 -3.31 1.40 -19.14
CA ILE A 644 -2.89 1.34 -17.73
C ILE A 644 -1.50 1.97 -17.55
N PHE A 645 -0.56 1.73 -18.45
CA PHE A 645 0.76 2.34 -18.43
C PHE A 645 0.68 3.87 -18.51
N LEU A 646 -0.13 4.42 -19.43
CA LEU A 646 -0.33 5.85 -19.58
C LEU A 646 -0.99 6.47 -18.33
N LEU A 647 -1.98 5.78 -17.76
CA LEU A 647 -2.62 6.23 -16.52
C LEU A 647 -1.69 6.16 -15.32
N GLY A 648 -0.70 5.28 -15.33
CA GLY A 648 0.30 5.17 -14.27
C GLY A 648 1.16 6.42 -14.09
N TRP A 649 1.22 7.30 -15.10
CA TRP A 649 1.98 8.55 -14.98
C TRP A 649 1.32 9.55 -14.01
N PRO A 650 0.03 9.89 -14.16
CA PRO A 650 -0.63 10.80 -13.24
C PRO A 650 -1.20 10.15 -11.99
N LEU A 651 -1.40 8.85 -12.01
CA LEU A 651 -2.05 8.10 -10.93
C LEU A 651 -1.07 7.11 -10.30
N GLU A 652 -1.15 6.98 -8.99
CA GLU A 652 -0.52 5.86 -8.28
C GLU A 652 -1.25 4.55 -8.58
N TRP A 653 -0.65 3.42 -8.19
CA TRP A 653 -1.23 2.09 -8.42
C TRP A 653 -2.61 1.89 -7.76
N VAL A 654 -2.84 2.49 -6.58
CA VAL A 654 -4.07 2.28 -5.80
C VAL A 654 -5.32 2.71 -6.56
N PRO A 655 -5.43 3.95 -7.10
CA PRO A 655 -6.58 4.34 -7.89
C PRO A 655 -6.77 3.49 -9.17
N ILE A 656 -5.67 3.09 -9.81
CA ILE A 656 -5.75 2.28 -11.03
C ILE A 656 -6.33 0.92 -10.72
N VAL A 657 -5.81 0.23 -9.71
CA VAL A 657 -6.31 -1.09 -9.31
C VAL A 657 -7.77 -1.03 -8.88
N LEU A 658 -8.14 0.01 -8.11
CA LEU A 658 -9.46 0.06 -7.50
C LEU A 658 -10.55 0.64 -8.40
N ILE A 659 -10.21 1.45 -9.40
CA ILE A 659 -11.20 2.13 -10.25
C ILE A 659 -11.18 1.51 -11.66
N ILE A 660 -9.99 1.40 -12.25
CA ILE A 660 -9.88 1.03 -13.67
C ILE A 660 -10.05 -0.48 -13.87
N LEU A 661 -9.47 -1.31 -12.97
CA LEU A 661 -9.59 -2.75 -13.13
C LEU A 661 -11.04 -3.26 -13.09
N PRO A 662 -11.90 -2.85 -12.12
CA PRO A 662 -13.30 -3.28 -12.13
C PRO A 662 -14.06 -2.92 -13.42
N ILE A 663 -13.70 -1.80 -14.05
CA ILE A 663 -14.29 -1.38 -15.33
C ILE A 663 -13.90 -2.35 -16.47
N LEU A 664 -12.70 -2.92 -16.41
CA LEU A 664 -12.15 -3.78 -17.44
C LEU A 664 -12.49 -5.26 -17.26
N ILE A 665 -12.86 -5.71 -16.05
CA ILE A 665 -13.18 -7.13 -15.78
C ILE A 665 -14.22 -7.70 -16.75
N PRO A 666 -15.35 -7.05 -17.06
CA PRO A 666 -16.34 -7.61 -17.99
C PRO A 666 -15.78 -7.86 -19.39
N VAL A 667 -14.85 -7.01 -19.85
CA VAL A 667 -14.15 -7.21 -21.13
C VAL A 667 -13.26 -8.46 -21.08
N LEU A 668 -12.46 -8.57 -20.01
CA LEU A 668 -11.51 -9.68 -19.82
C LEU A 668 -12.22 -11.03 -19.72
N LEU A 669 -13.35 -11.09 -19.01
CA LEU A 669 -14.17 -12.29 -18.90
C LEU A 669 -14.76 -12.72 -20.27
N LYS A 670 -15.21 -11.76 -21.09
CA LYS A 670 -15.71 -12.07 -22.45
C LYS A 670 -14.61 -12.52 -23.40
N LEU A 671 -13.37 -12.11 -23.15
CA LEU A 671 -12.19 -12.51 -23.93
C LEU A 671 -11.53 -13.80 -23.40
N ASP A 672 -12.11 -14.43 -22.38
CA ASP A 672 -11.58 -15.64 -21.71
C ASP A 672 -10.13 -15.46 -21.21
N VAL A 673 -9.81 -14.27 -20.70
CA VAL A 673 -8.48 -13.96 -20.15
C VAL A 673 -8.39 -14.45 -18.72
N ASN A 674 -7.32 -15.20 -18.39
CA ASN A 674 -7.06 -15.62 -17.03
C ASN A 674 -6.76 -14.39 -16.14
N LEU A 675 -7.61 -14.14 -15.13
CA LEU A 675 -7.53 -12.95 -14.29
C LEU A 675 -6.30 -12.95 -13.36
N THR A 676 -5.81 -14.12 -12.94
CA THR A 676 -4.57 -14.23 -12.16
C THR A 676 -3.37 -13.76 -12.98
N TRP A 677 -3.23 -14.25 -14.21
CA TRP A 677 -2.19 -13.80 -15.14
C TRP A 677 -2.31 -12.32 -15.47
N PHE A 678 -3.52 -11.83 -15.74
CA PHE A 678 -3.78 -10.41 -15.95
C PHE A 678 -3.37 -9.56 -14.75
N GLY A 679 -3.69 -9.99 -13.52
CA GLY A 679 -3.28 -9.33 -12.29
C GLY A 679 -1.76 -9.17 -12.19
N ILE A 680 -0.99 -10.19 -12.54
CA ILE A 680 0.48 -10.11 -12.56
C ILE A 680 0.98 -9.17 -13.65
N LEU A 681 0.39 -9.21 -14.85
CA LEU A 681 0.73 -8.24 -15.91
C LEU A 681 0.51 -6.80 -15.46
N VAL A 682 -0.62 -6.53 -14.82
CA VAL A 682 -0.92 -5.20 -14.26
C VAL A 682 0.07 -4.82 -13.17
N ALA A 683 0.39 -5.75 -12.26
CA ALA A 683 1.34 -5.52 -11.19
C ALA A 683 2.73 -5.11 -11.72
N VAL A 684 3.24 -5.82 -12.72
CA VAL A 684 4.51 -5.50 -13.38
C VAL A 684 4.40 -4.21 -14.19
N ASN A 685 3.29 -3.98 -14.87
CA ASN A 685 3.06 -2.75 -15.63
C ASN A 685 3.05 -1.50 -14.74
N LEU A 686 2.38 -1.56 -13.58
CA LEU A 686 2.32 -0.45 -12.62
C LEU A 686 3.68 -0.11 -11.99
N GLN A 687 4.59 -1.07 -11.87
CA GLN A 687 5.96 -0.78 -11.46
C GLN A 687 6.66 0.18 -12.43
N THR A 688 6.37 0.10 -13.72
CA THR A 688 6.98 0.99 -14.72
C THR A 688 6.60 2.44 -14.50
N ALA A 689 5.42 2.71 -13.95
CA ALA A 689 4.95 4.05 -13.61
C ALA A 689 5.85 4.75 -12.58
N TRP A 690 6.41 3.99 -11.62
CA TRP A 690 7.33 4.50 -10.62
C TRP A 690 8.71 4.84 -11.19
N LEU A 691 9.07 4.25 -12.34
CA LEU A 691 10.37 4.42 -12.99
C LEU A 691 10.30 5.35 -14.22
N SER A 692 9.10 5.75 -14.66
CA SER A 692 8.94 6.52 -15.89
C SER A 692 8.72 8.00 -15.64
N PRO A 693 9.48 8.91 -16.32
CA PRO A 693 9.17 10.34 -16.37
C PRO A 693 7.75 10.56 -17.00
N PRO A 694 7.02 11.61 -16.66
CA PRO A 694 7.45 12.81 -15.93
C PRO A 694 7.27 12.75 -14.40
N VAL A 695 6.54 11.78 -13.86
CA VAL A 695 6.21 11.78 -12.43
C VAL A 695 7.25 11.00 -11.61
N ALA A 696 7.61 9.78 -12.02
CA ALA A 696 8.68 8.94 -11.46
C ALA A 696 8.96 9.17 -9.96
N LEU A 697 7.97 8.92 -9.11
CA LEU A 697 8.03 9.23 -7.68
C LEU A 697 9.26 8.66 -6.97
N SER A 698 9.75 7.49 -7.42
CA SER A 698 10.97 6.90 -6.88
C SER A 698 12.22 7.79 -7.06
N ALA A 699 12.25 8.64 -8.10
CA ALA A 699 13.35 9.62 -8.28
C ALA A 699 13.32 10.70 -7.18
N TYR A 700 12.14 11.17 -6.83
CA TYR A 700 11.99 12.19 -5.78
C TYR A 700 12.32 11.63 -4.40
N PHE A 701 11.88 10.41 -4.10
CA PHE A 701 12.25 9.74 -2.85
C PHE A 701 13.76 9.55 -2.73
N LEU A 702 14.42 9.13 -3.81
CA LEU A 702 15.89 9.00 -3.82
C LEU A 702 16.58 10.35 -3.72
N LYS A 703 16.10 11.37 -4.44
CA LYS A 703 16.65 12.73 -4.38
C LYS A 703 16.55 13.35 -3.00
N GLY A 704 15.45 13.08 -2.27
CA GLY A 704 15.25 13.54 -0.89
C GLY A 704 16.33 13.05 0.06
N VAL A 705 16.81 11.82 -0.09
CA VAL A 705 17.82 11.22 0.80
C VAL A 705 19.26 11.31 0.26
N VAL A 706 19.44 11.59 -1.03
CA VAL A 706 20.74 11.76 -1.67
C VAL A 706 20.72 13.07 -2.46
N PRO A 707 20.73 14.22 -1.78
CA PRO A 707 20.62 15.53 -2.43
C PRO A 707 21.81 15.86 -3.34
N GLU A 708 22.94 15.17 -3.17
CA GLU A 708 24.15 15.37 -3.97
C GLU A 708 23.98 14.85 -5.41
N TRP A 709 23.11 13.86 -5.65
CA TRP A 709 22.90 13.30 -6.99
C TRP A 709 22.00 14.19 -7.82
N ASP A 710 22.42 14.48 -9.07
CA ASP A 710 21.57 15.25 -9.97
C ASP A 710 20.33 14.46 -10.39
N LEU A 711 19.16 15.10 -10.31
CA LEU A 711 17.89 14.49 -10.70
C LEU A 711 17.91 13.97 -12.13
N LYS A 712 18.62 14.64 -13.04
CA LYS A 712 18.83 14.18 -14.42
C LYS A 712 19.54 12.84 -14.49
N ASP A 713 20.57 12.64 -13.67
CA ASP A 713 21.31 11.38 -13.64
C ASP A 713 20.48 10.26 -13.01
N ILE A 714 19.68 10.57 -12.00
CA ILE A 714 18.70 9.64 -11.41
C ILE A 714 17.71 9.19 -12.49
N TYR A 715 17.10 10.10 -13.24
CA TYR A 715 16.17 9.74 -14.32
C TYR A 715 16.83 8.91 -15.42
N LEU A 716 18.04 9.25 -15.86
CA LEU A 716 18.75 8.48 -16.87
C LEU A 716 19.11 7.06 -16.41
N GLY A 717 19.36 6.89 -15.12
CA GLY A 717 19.57 5.59 -14.52
C GLY A 717 18.28 4.76 -14.50
N MET A 718 17.20 5.33 -14.03
CA MET A 718 15.88 4.69 -13.93
C MET A 718 15.36 4.23 -15.29
N MET A 719 15.52 5.04 -16.35
CA MET A 719 15.09 4.69 -17.70
C MET A 719 15.74 3.40 -18.22
N GLN A 720 16.98 3.12 -17.84
CA GLN A 720 17.66 1.88 -18.24
C GLN A 720 16.97 0.65 -17.63
N PHE A 721 16.60 0.72 -16.35
CA PHE A 721 15.92 -0.36 -15.66
C PHE A 721 14.44 -0.47 -16.07
N MET A 722 13.80 0.64 -16.41
CA MET A 722 12.45 0.63 -16.97
C MET A 722 12.38 -0.17 -18.28
N VAL A 723 13.37 -0.02 -19.17
CA VAL A 723 13.44 -0.83 -20.42
C VAL A 723 13.53 -2.32 -20.09
N ILE A 724 14.34 -2.70 -19.09
CA ILE A 724 14.46 -4.11 -18.68
C ILE A 724 13.14 -4.62 -18.13
N GLN A 725 12.44 -3.80 -17.38
CA GLN A 725 11.13 -4.14 -16.83
C GLN A 725 10.08 -4.33 -17.95
N LEU A 726 10.08 -3.48 -18.97
CA LEU A 726 9.20 -3.67 -20.15
C LEU A 726 9.53 -4.96 -20.88
N ILE A 727 10.80 -5.35 -20.96
CA ILE A 727 11.20 -6.66 -21.51
C ILE A 727 10.65 -7.79 -20.62
N GLY A 728 10.75 -7.66 -19.31
CA GLY A 728 10.17 -8.61 -18.36
C GLY A 728 8.64 -8.72 -18.49
N LEU A 729 7.94 -7.59 -18.65
CA LEU A 729 6.51 -7.55 -18.92
C LEU A 729 6.16 -8.28 -20.22
N ALA A 730 6.93 -8.02 -21.29
CA ALA A 730 6.73 -8.71 -22.57
C ALA A 730 6.96 -10.22 -22.47
N LEU A 731 7.95 -10.67 -21.69
CA LEU A 731 8.18 -12.11 -21.45
C LEU A 731 7.00 -12.76 -20.72
N ILE A 732 6.47 -12.13 -19.66
CA ILE A 732 5.30 -12.64 -18.93
C ILE A 732 4.06 -12.63 -19.82
N PHE A 733 3.92 -11.63 -20.71
CA PHE A 733 2.84 -11.56 -21.69
C PHE A 733 2.92 -12.69 -22.72
N MET A 734 4.12 -12.93 -23.27
CA MET A 734 4.35 -13.99 -24.30
C MET A 734 4.30 -15.41 -23.71
N PHE A 735 4.71 -15.55 -22.45
CA PHE A 735 4.79 -16.84 -21.76
C PHE A 735 3.99 -16.81 -20.45
N PRO A 736 2.66 -16.95 -20.49
CA PRO A 736 1.79 -16.93 -19.30
C PRO A 736 2.21 -17.92 -18.21
N GLN A 737 2.88 -19.02 -18.61
CA GLN A 737 3.38 -20.03 -17.69
C GLN A 737 4.41 -19.50 -16.69
N ILE A 738 5.09 -18.39 -16.98
CA ILE A 738 5.98 -17.73 -16.00
C ILE A 738 5.20 -17.31 -14.74
N ALA A 739 3.96 -16.86 -14.90
CA ALA A 739 3.09 -16.51 -13.78
C ALA A 739 2.23 -17.69 -13.31
N LEU A 740 1.70 -18.49 -14.23
CA LEU A 740 0.70 -19.52 -13.89
C LEU A 740 1.29 -20.87 -13.47
N TRP A 741 2.56 -21.15 -13.76
CA TRP A 741 3.15 -22.45 -13.44
C TRP A 741 3.12 -22.76 -11.94
N LEU A 742 3.49 -21.85 -11.09
CA LEU A 742 3.56 -22.11 -9.65
C LEU A 742 2.18 -22.26 -8.99
N PRO A 743 1.18 -21.40 -9.26
CA PRO A 743 -0.19 -21.64 -8.80
C PRO A 743 -0.76 -22.99 -9.26
N THR A 744 -0.57 -23.34 -10.55
CA THR A 744 -1.01 -24.62 -11.09
C THR A 744 -0.31 -25.80 -10.39
N TYR A 745 0.99 -25.68 -10.12
CA TYR A 745 1.76 -26.73 -9.43
C TYR A 745 1.33 -26.93 -7.98
N ILE A 746 1.05 -25.83 -7.26
CA ILE A 746 0.69 -25.90 -5.82
C ILE A 746 -0.77 -26.30 -5.64
N TYR A 747 -1.69 -25.71 -6.41
CA TYR A 747 -3.13 -25.82 -6.18
C TYR A 747 -3.85 -26.74 -7.18
N GLY A 748 -3.16 -27.24 -8.23
CA GLY A 748 -3.71 -28.17 -9.21
C GLY A 748 -4.78 -27.59 -10.15
N GLN A 749 -4.75 -26.25 -10.34
CA GLN A 749 -5.71 -25.54 -11.21
C GLN A 749 -5.27 -25.45 -12.65
#